data_ed5d1e3a8aefbdc7227c63321132aeee
#
_entry.id   ed5d1e3a8aefbdc7227c63321132aeee
#
_cell.length_a   1.000
_cell.length_b   1.000
_cell.length_c   1.000
_cell.angle_alpha   90.00
_cell.angle_beta   90.00
_cell.angle_gamma   90.00
#
_symmetry.space_group_name_H-M   'P 1'
#
loop_
_entity.id
_entity.type
_entity.pdbx_description
1 polymer ?
#
loop_
_entity_poly.entity_id
_entity_poly.type
_entity_poly.pdbx_seq_one_letter_code
_entity_poly.pdbx_strand_id
1 'polypeptide(L)'
;MASSTSATAGLLLLAAAAALVCSSAAARMPPLAKGLSLGYYDERCPQAEAVVFEFLQDAIGKDVGLAAALIRLHFHDCFVQGCDASILLDSTPTEKSEKLAPPNKTLRKSAFDAIDDLRDLLDRECGDTVVSCSDIVTLAARDSVLLAGGPWYDVPLGRHDGSSFASEDAVLSALPSPDSNVTTLLEALGKLKLDAHDLVALSGAHTVGIAHCTSFDKRLFPQVDPTMDKWFAGHLKVTCPVLNTNDTTVNDIRTPNTFDNKYYVDLQNRQGLFTSDQGLFFNATTKPIVTKFAVDQSAFFDQYVYSVVKMGMIEVLTGSQGQIRKRCSVSNAAAAGDRAWSVVETVAEAAESLLPSLACALRRLPATATPTRQPPVVSGLSFDFYRKSCPKAESVVRKFVRDAVRKDIGLAAGLLRLHFHDCFVQGCDASVLLDGSATGPGERQAPPNLTLRPSAFKAVNDIRDSLEKACGATVVSCSDILALAARDSVVASGGPEYKVPLGRRDSAEFASQQDVLSGLPPPTAAVPALLDALAKIKLDATDLVALSGGHTVGLAHCSSFEGRLFPRRDPAMNATFAGRLRRTCPAAGTDRRTPNDVRTPNVFDNMYYVNLVNREGLFTSDQDLFADAATKPIVEKFAADEKAFFDQFAVSMVKMGQISVLTGSQGQVRRNCSARNPGTVAAGDLPWSVLEVADSFVF
;
A
#
# COMPACT_ATOMS: atom_id res chain seq x y z
N MET A 1 57.58 21.42 23.43
CA MET A 1 56.26 20.99 23.92
C MET A 1 55.21 21.91 23.29
N ALA A 2 54.76 21.59 22.13
CA ALA A 2 53.59 22.20 21.49
C ALA A 2 53.30 21.39 20.21
N SER A 3 52.41 20.41 20.28
CA SER A 3 51.62 19.89 19.14
C SER A 3 50.84 18.64 19.55
N SER A 4 49.74 18.78 20.27
CA SER A 4 48.76 17.69 20.44
C SER A 4 47.32 18.15 20.60
N THR A 5 47.03 19.47 20.50
CA THR A 5 45.67 20.01 20.66
C THR A 5 44.93 20.29 19.36
N SER A 6 45.58 20.15 18.18
CA SER A 6 44.98 20.44 16.89
C SER A 6 44.27 19.22 16.25
N ALA A 7 44.65 17.99 16.61
CA ALA A 7 44.07 16.77 16.02
C ALA A 7 42.71 16.38 16.64
N THR A 8 42.50 16.68 17.92
CA THR A 8 41.25 16.35 18.62
C THR A 8 40.09 17.29 18.24
N ALA A 9 40.38 18.55 17.95
CA ALA A 9 39.37 19.51 17.49
C ALA A 9 38.87 19.21 16.06
N GLY A 10 39.77 18.70 15.19
CA GLY A 10 39.41 18.26 13.84
C GLY A 10 38.54 17.02 13.81
N LEU A 11 38.77 16.05 14.71
CA LEU A 11 37.95 14.83 14.81
C LEU A 11 36.55 15.11 15.37
N LEU A 12 36.42 16.04 16.33
CA LEU A 12 35.13 16.43 16.89
C LEU A 12 34.28 17.23 15.90
N LEU A 13 34.89 18.05 15.05
CA LEU A 13 34.18 18.76 13.96
C LEU A 13 33.75 17.83 12.83
N LEU A 14 34.56 16.82 12.50
CA LEU A 14 34.21 15.78 11.53
C LEU A 14 33.13 14.84 12.07
N ALA A 15 33.13 14.51 13.35
CA ALA A 15 32.07 13.72 13.98
C ALA A 15 30.74 14.51 14.09
N ALA A 16 30.80 15.82 14.36
CA ALA A 16 29.62 16.69 14.36
C ALA A 16 29.07 16.92 12.94
N ALA A 17 29.93 17.06 11.93
CA ALA A 17 29.52 17.16 10.53
C ALA A 17 28.97 15.83 10.00
N ALA A 18 29.54 14.68 10.41
CA ALA A 18 29.01 13.35 10.05
C ALA A 18 27.66 13.06 10.74
N ALA A 19 27.43 13.58 11.96
CA ALA A 19 26.13 13.46 12.64
C ALA A 19 25.05 14.35 11.99
N LEU A 20 25.43 15.46 11.31
CA LEU A 20 24.50 16.33 10.59
C LEU A 20 24.16 15.82 9.17
N VAL A 21 24.93 14.88 8.59
CA VAL A 21 24.70 14.36 7.23
C VAL A 21 24.02 12.99 7.24
N CYS A 22 23.88 12.35 8.40
CA CYS A 22 23.15 11.07 8.55
C CYS A 22 21.71 11.22 9.05
N SER A 23 21.05 12.36 8.83
CA SER A 23 19.59 12.41 8.87
C SER A 23 19.03 12.02 7.50
N SER A 24 19.05 10.72 7.18
CA SER A 24 18.10 10.14 6.27
C SER A 24 16.71 10.59 6.73
N ALA A 25 15.93 11.25 5.87
CA ALA A 25 14.56 11.62 6.13
C ALA A 25 13.68 10.35 6.19
N ALA A 26 13.78 9.62 7.29
CA ALA A 26 12.62 8.90 7.81
C ALA A 26 11.61 9.99 8.18
N ALA A 27 10.35 9.88 7.75
CA ALA A 27 9.31 10.79 8.16
C ALA A 27 9.41 10.96 9.68
N ARG A 28 9.68 12.18 10.16
CA ARG A 28 9.90 12.43 11.59
C ARG A 28 8.57 12.18 12.29
N MET A 29 8.49 11.11 13.06
CA MET A 29 7.34 10.90 13.92
C MET A 29 7.37 11.92 15.07
N PRO A 30 6.24 12.55 15.43
CA PRO A 30 6.20 13.41 16.61
C PRO A 30 6.45 12.58 17.88
N PRO A 31 6.96 13.20 18.97
CA PRO A 31 7.11 12.51 20.26
C PRO A 31 5.78 11.92 20.70
N LEU A 32 5.76 10.63 21.07
CA LEU A 32 4.53 9.94 21.48
C LEU A 32 3.98 10.48 22.79
N ALA A 33 2.67 10.62 22.86
CA ALA A 33 1.98 10.91 24.12
C ALA A 33 2.16 9.73 25.09
N LYS A 34 2.24 10.04 26.37
CA LYS A 34 2.44 9.03 27.42
C LYS A 34 1.28 8.02 27.42
N GLY A 35 1.61 6.74 27.38
CA GLY A 35 0.64 5.64 27.38
C GLY A 35 0.26 5.13 25.99
N LEU A 36 0.64 5.84 24.91
CA LEU A 36 0.50 5.34 23.56
C LEU A 36 1.77 4.62 23.11
N SER A 37 1.63 3.61 22.27
CA SER A 37 2.74 2.91 21.63
C SER A 37 2.35 2.40 20.24
N LEU A 38 3.36 2.21 19.39
CA LEU A 38 3.21 1.42 18.17
C LEU A 38 3.11 -0.06 18.59
N GLY A 39 2.25 -0.83 17.93
CA GLY A 39 2.05 -2.24 18.26
C GLY A 39 1.35 -2.47 19.62
N TYR A 40 0.55 -1.52 20.10
CA TYR A 40 -0.14 -1.61 21.39
C TYR A 40 -0.99 -2.88 21.54
N TYR A 41 -1.57 -3.35 20.44
CA TYR A 41 -2.42 -4.53 20.42
C TYR A 41 -1.72 -5.83 20.01
N ASP A 42 -0.40 -5.82 19.74
CA ASP A 42 0.35 -6.99 19.23
C ASP A 42 0.20 -8.25 20.10
N GLU A 43 0.08 -8.09 21.43
CA GLU A 43 -0.10 -9.20 22.36
C GLU A 43 -1.58 -9.56 22.60
N ARG A 44 -2.50 -8.59 22.51
CA ARG A 44 -3.90 -8.76 22.91
C ARG A 44 -4.82 -9.04 21.72
N CYS A 45 -4.55 -8.42 20.59
CA CYS A 45 -5.27 -8.60 19.34
C CYS A 45 -4.36 -8.24 18.14
N PRO A 46 -3.41 -9.09 17.75
CA PRO A 46 -2.46 -8.80 16.68
C PRO A 46 -3.13 -8.56 15.31
N GLN A 47 -4.39 -9.00 15.13
CA GLN A 47 -5.16 -8.78 13.90
C GLN A 47 -5.98 -7.48 13.90
N ALA A 48 -5.98 -6.66 14.97
CA ALA A 48 -6.88 -5.50 15.09
C ALA A 48 -6.78 -4.53 13.91
N GLU A 49 -5.56 -4.17 13.51
CA GLU A 49 -5.34 -3.25 12.38
C GLU A 49 -5.76 -3.87 11.04
N ALA A 50 -5.51 -5.16 10.83
CA ALA A 50 -5.92 -5.87 9.64
C ALA A 50 -7.45 -5.93 9.50
N VAL A 51 -8.15 -6.22 10.61
CA VAL A 51 -9.63 -6.26 10.67
C VAL A 51 -10.22 -4.91 10.28
N VAL A 52 -9.67 -3.80 10.78
CA VAL A 52 -10.13 -2.45 10.43
C VAL A 52 -9.90 -2.17 8.95
N PHE A 53 -8.71 -2.48 8.45
CA PHE A 53 -8.35 -2.25 7.05
C PHE A 53 -9.23 -3.03 6.08
N GLU A 54 -9.43 -4.33 6.32
CA GLU A 54 -10.23 -5.20 5.44
C GLU A 54 -11.70 -4.75 5.39
N PHE A 55 -12.28 -4.41 6.54
CA PHE A 55 -13.64 -3.88 6.59
C PHE A 55 -13.75 -2.59 5.77
N LEU A 56 -12.82 -1.65 5.96
CA LEU A 56 -12.87 -0.35 5.27
C LEU A 56 -12.60 -0.46 3.79
N GLN A 57 -11.76 -1.39 3.36
CA GLN A 57 -11.54 -1.64 1.93
C GLN A 57 -12.84 -2.04 1.22
N ASP A 58 -13.65 -2.91 1.82
CA ASP A 58 -14.96 -3.27 1.27
C ASP A 58 -15.97 -2.11 1.36
N ALA A 59 -16.04 -1.44 2.51
CA ALA A 59 -16.99 -0.35 2.77
C ALA A 59 -16.72 0.87 1.88
N ILE A 60 -15.46 1.32 1.76
CA ILE A 60 -15.05 2.45 0.90
C ILE A 60 -15.17 2.06 -0.58
N GLY A 61 -14.92 0.80 -0.93
CA GLY A 61 -15.16 0.28 -2.28
C GLY A 61 -16.62 0.37 -2.71
N LYS A 62 -17.56 0.35 -1.78
CA LYS A 62 -19.02 0.52 -2.01
C LYS A 62 -19.44 1.99 -1.96
N ASP A 63 -18.86 2.78 -1.08
CA ASP A 63 -19.12 4.21 -0.88
C ASP A 63 -17.80 4.97 -0.78
N VAL A 64 -17.30 5.46 -1.91
CA VAL A 64 -16.03 6.21 -1.99
C VAL A 64 -16.00 7.45 -1.09
N GLY A 65 -17.17 8.04 -0.79
CA GLY A 65 -17.30 9.19 0.09
C GLY A 65 -17.12 8.86 1.58
N LEU A 66 -17.13 7.57 1.95
CA LEU A 66 -16.92 7.14 3.33
C LEU A 66 -15.50 7.47 3.82
N ALA A 67 -14.49 7.40 2.94
CA ALA A 67 -13.12 7.77 3.29
C ALA A 67 -13.01 9.20 3.82
N ALA A 68 -13.54 10.18 3.08
CA ALA A 68 -13.56 11.58 3.52
C ALA A 68 -14.38 11.77 4.81
N ALA A 69 -15.47 11.01 4.96
CA ALA A 69 -16.32 11.09 6.14
C ALA A 69 -15.61 10.61 7.42
N LEU A 70 -14.82 9.52 7.34
CA LEU A 70 -14.05 8.98 8.49
C LEU A 70 -12.85 9.87 8.84
N ILE A 71 -12.15 10.42 7.84
CA ILE A 71 -11.07 11.41 8.07
C ILE A 71 -11.63 12.63 8.80
N ARG A 72 -12.80 13.13 8.36
CA ARG A 72 -13.45 14.27 9.00
C ARG A 72 -13.98 13.94 10.39
N LEU A 73 -14.51 12.74 10.62
CA LEU A 73 -14.96 12.28 11.94
C LEU A 73 -13.82 12.30 12.96
N HIS A 74 -12.64 11.80 12.59
CA HIS A 74 -11.44 11.84 13.44
C HIS A 74 -10.99 13.28 13.77
N PHE A 75 -11.05 14.19 12.81
CA PHE A 75 -10.75 15.60 13.04
C PHE A 75 -11.74 16.22 14.04
N HIS A 76 -13.05 15.98 13.88
CA HIS A 76 -14.08 16.50 14.77
C HIS A 76 -13.95 15.94 16.19
N ASP A 77 -13.58 14.66 16.34
CA ASP A 77 -13.28 14.07 17.65
C ASP A 77 -12.10 14.78 18.30
N CYS A 78 -10.94 14.77 17.64
CA CYS A 78 -9.68 15.24 18.23
C CYS A 78 -9.66 16.74 18.57
N PHE A 79 -10.36 17.59 17.82
CA PHE A 79 -10.38 19.02 18.07
C PHE A 79 -11.33 19.43 19.20
N VAL A 80 -12.26 18.57 19.60
CA VAL A 80 -13.25 18.84 20.64
C VAL A 80 -12.92 18.02 21.88
N GLN A 81 -12.19 18.60 22.83
CA GLN A 81 -11.76 17.99 24.11
C GLN A 81 -10.74 16.84 23.99
N GLY A 82 -10.22 16.55 22.79
CA GLY A 82 -9.20 15.54 22.55
C GLY A 82 -9.70 14.28 21.87
N CYS A 83 -8.77 13.41 21.44
CA CYS A 83 -9.11 12.17 20.74
C CYS A 83 -9.59 11.10 21.73
N ASP A 84 -10.86 11.14 22.11
CA ASP A 84 -11.46 10.26 23.13
C ASP A 84 -12.77 9.60 22.66
N ALA A 85 -13.10 9.74 21.39
CA ALA A 85 -14.32 9.23 20.76
C ALA A 85 -15.63 9.78 21.39
N SER A 86 -15.60 10.92 22.09
CA SER A 86 -16.79 11.55 22.67
C SER A 86 -17.84 11.89 21.62
N ILE A 87 -17.41 12.26 20.39
CA ILE A 87 -18.28 12.52 19.25
C ILE A 87 -19.22 11.35 18.90
N LEU A 88 -18.88 10.12 19.30
CA LEU A 88 -19.70 8.94 19.01
C LEU A 88 -20.86 8.75 19.99
N LEU A 89 -20.85 9.42 21.15
CA LEU A 89 -21.87 9.24 22.19
C LEU A 89 -23.22 9.82 21.76
N ASP A 90 -24.29 9.08 22.04
CA ASP A 90 -25.66 9.52 21.83
C ASP A 90 -26.15 10.39 22.98
N SER A 91 -27.22 11.17 22.71
CA SER A 91 -27.90 11.98 23.74
C SER A 91 -28.41 11.12 24.88
N THR A 92 -28.29 11.64 26.09
CA THR A 92 -28.98 11.08 27.26
C THR A 92 -30.34 11.73 27.44
N PRO A 93 -31.22 11.22 28.33
CA PRO A 93 -32.50 11.87 28.65
C PRO A 93 -32.34 13.33 29.14
N THR A 94 -31.20 13.66 29.73
CA THR A 94 -30.92 14.97 30.35
C THR A 94 -29.99 15.87 29.55
N GLU A 95 -29.21 15.31 28.63
CA GLU A 95 -28.17 16.06 27.92
C GLU A 95 -28.16 15.72 26.43
N LYS A 96 -27.97 16.74 25.60
CA LYS A 96 -27.88 16.59 24.13
C LYS A 96 -26.44 16.27 23.71
N SER A 97 -26.29 15.21 22.91
CA SER A 97 -25.00 14.84 22.31
C SER A 97 -24.41 15.98 21.45
N GLU A 98 -23.09 16.07 21.44
CA GLU A 98 -22.35 16.96 20.55
C GLU A 98 -22.57 16.67 19.06
N LYS A 99 -23.06 15.47 18.68
CA LYS A 99 -23.54 15.17 17.30
C LYS A 99 -24.58 16.18 16.81
N LEU A 100 -25.36 16.77 17.74
CA LEU A 100 -26.42 17.73 17.42
C LEU A 100 -25.91 19.17 17.31
N ALA A 101 -24.66 19.47 17.65
CA ALA A 101 -24.04 20.76 17.44
C ALA A 101 -23.97 21.11 15.94
N PRO A 102 -24.17 22.39 15.56
CA PRO A 102 -24.24 22.80 14.15
C PRO A 102 -23.10 22.29 13.25
N PRO A 103 -21.81 22.33 13.65
CA PRO A 103 -20.72 21.80 12.81
C PRO A 103 -20.79 20.29 12.57
N ASN A 104 -21.39 19.55 13.51
CA ASN A 104 -21.46 18.07 13.51
C ASN A 104 -22.65 17.53 12.74
N LYS A 105 -23.70 18.34 12.50
CA LYS A 105 -24.93 17.90 11.79
C LYS A 105 -24.68 17.43 10.36
N THR A 106 -23.56 17.84 9.76
CA THR A 106 -23.17 17.44 8.41
C THR A 106 -22.16 16.29 8.39
N LEU A 107 -21.82 15.69 9.55
CA LEU A 107 -21.10 14.43 9.60
C LEU A 107 -21.99 13.32 9.02
N ARG A 108 -21.42 12.50 8.14
CA ARG A 108 -22.19 11.46 7.46
C ARG A 108 -22.53 10.32 8.42
N LYS A 109 -23.81 9.94 8.43
CA LYS A 109 -24.28 8.79 9.22
C LYS A 109 -23.48 7.52 8.93
N SER A 110 -23.10 7.29 7.66
CA SER A 110 -22.33 6.10 7.27
C SER A 110 -20.96 6.00 7.96
N ALA A 111 -20.36 7.12 8.41
CA ALA A 111 -19.12 7.05 9.19
C ALA A 111 -19.37 6.52 10.61
N PHE A 112 -20.45 6.94 11.25
CA PHE A 112 -20.86 6.41 12.56
C PHE A 112 -21.23 4.92 12.46
N ASP A 113 -22.03 4.55 11.45
CA ASP A 113 -22.41 3.16 11.21
C ASP A 113 -21.17 2.27 11.00
N ALA A 114 -20.18 2.75 10.22
CA ALA A 114 -18.94 2.01 10.00
C ALA A 114 -18.11 1.81 11.27
N ILE A 115 -18.10 2.78 12.21
CA ILE A 115 -17.42 2.63 13.50
C ILE A 115 -18.16 1.62 14.39
N ASP A 116 -19.50 1.63 14.39
CA ASP A 116 -20.28 0.65 15.17
C ASP A 116 -20.09 -0.78 14.59
N ASP A 117 -20.12 -0.94 13.26
CA ASP A 117 -19.85 -2.23 12.60
C ASP A 117 -18.40 -2.73 12.91
N LEU A 118 -17.42 -1.83 12.91
CA LEU A 118 -16.03 -2.15 13.29
C LEU A 118 -15.92 -2.55 14.77
N ARG A 119 -16.68 -1.89 15.68
CA ARG A 119 -16.74 -2.25 17.08
C ARG A 119 -17.20 -3.69 17.25
N ASP A 120 -18.34 -4.03 16.64
CA ASP A 120 -18.91 -5.38 16.68
C ASP A 120 -17.99 -6.43 16.06
N LEU A 121 -17.27 -6.08 15.00
CA LEU A 121 -16.31 -6.97 14.34
C LEU A 121 -15.08 -7.22 15.22
N LEU A 122 -14.51 -6.17 15.80
CA LEU A 122 -13.36 -6.26 16.69
C LEU A 122 -13.67 -7.00 17.99
N ASP A 123 -14.90 -6.87 18.52
CA ASP A 123 -15.32 -7.65 19.69
C ASP A 123 -15.38 -9.15 19.38
N ARG A 124 -15.82 -9.53 18.18
CA ARG A 124 -15.82 -10.95 17.75
C ARG A 124 -14.39 -11.49 17.55
N GLU A 125 -13.50 -10.69 16.99
CA GLU A 125 -12.15 -11.14 16.62
C GLU A 125 -11.14 -11.05 17.77
N CYS A 126 -11.28 -10.05 18.65
CA CYS A 126 -10.33 -9.73 19.71
C CYS A 126 -10.85 -10.01 21.12
N GLY A 127 -12.15 -10.22 21.27
CA GLY A 127 -12.85 -10.26 22.55
C GLY A 127 -13.37 -8.88 22.98
N ASP A 128 -14.39 -8.87 23.80
CA ASP A 128 -15.08 -7.68 24.27
C ASP A 128 -14.13 -6.67 24.92
N THR A 129 -14.27 -5.42 24.51
CA THR A 129 -13.57 -4.27 25.12
C THR A 129 -12.04 -4.35 25.11
N VAL A 130 -11.44 -4.98 24.11
CA VAL A 130 -9.99 -4.99 23.91
C VAL A 130 -9.54 -3.71 23.21
N VAL A 131 -10.17 -3.32 22.10
CA VAL A 131 -9.83 -2.14 21.31
C VAL A 131 -10.77 -0.98 21.67
N SER A 132 -10.26 0.22 21.94
CA SER A 132 -11.10 1.38 22.26
C SER A 132 -11.79 1.97 21.02
N CYS A 133 -12.91 2.64 21.19
CA CYS A 133 -13.60 3.35 20.11
C CYS A 133 -12.73 4.48 19.54
N SER A 134 -11.93 5.13 20.38
CA SER A 134 -10.98 6.18 19.96
C SER A 134 -9.87 5.61 19.06
N ASP A 135 -9.34 4.43 19.39
CA ASP A 135 -8.36 3.78 18.51
C ASP A 135 -9.01 3.28 17.20
N ILE A 136 -10.29 2.82 17.25
CA ILE A 136 -11.03 2.46 16.03
C ILE A 136 -11.19 3.67 15.10
N VAL A 137 -11.59 4.84 15.61
CA VAL A 137 -11.73 6.07 14.82
C VAL A 137 -10.39 6.47 14.21
N THR A 138 -9.30 6.39 14.99
CA THR A 138 -7.97 6.78 14.52
C THR A 138 -7.44 5.83 13.43
N LEU A 139 -7.61 4.52 13.60
CA LEU A 139 -7.26 3.52 12.58
C LEU A 139 -8.12 3.68 11.32
N ALA A 140 -9.43 3.91 11.50
CA ALA A 140 -10.34 4.13 10.38
C ALA A 140 -9.96 5.37 9.55
N ALA A 141 -9.50 6.43 10.19
CA ALA A 141 -8.99 7.61 9.49
C ALA A 141 -7.70 7.33 8.73
N ARG A 142 -6.73 6.58 9.31
CA ARG A 142 -5.49 6.17 8.66
C ARG A 142 -5.78 5.35 7.40
N ASP A 143 -6.62 4.33 7.53
CA ASP A 143 -6.94 3.44 6.42
C ASP A 143 -7.75 4.16 5.33
N SER A 144 -8.59 5.11 5.71
CA SER A 144 -9.31 5.97 4.76
C SER A 144 -8.37 6.84 3.92
N VAL A 145 -7.31 7.39 4.52
CA VAL A 145 -6.27 8.14 3.78
C VAL A 145 -5.58 7.22 2.77
N LEU A 146 -5.15 6.03 3.20
CA LEU A 146 -4.49 5.06 2.32
C LEU A 146 -5.40 4.60 1.17
N LEU A 147 -6.65 4.22 1.48
CA LEU A 147 -7.61 3.72 0.49
C LEU A 147 -8.05 4.80 -0.50
N ALA A 148 -7.95 6.06 -0.12
CA ALA A 148 -8.13 7.19 -1.03
C ALA A 148 -6.87 7.52 -1.87
N GLY A 149 -5.75 6.80 -1.72
CA GLY A 149 -4.51 6.99 -2.48
C GLY A 149 -3.45 7.85 -1.77
N GLY A 150 -3.68 8.18 -0.50
CA GLY A 150 -2.72 8.89 0.35
C GLY A 150 -1.61 8.01 0.93
N PRO A 151 -0.75 8.55 1.79
CA PRO A 151 0.36 7.82 2.38
C PRO A 151 -0.09 6.86 3.47
N TRP A 152 0.56 5.70 3.56
CA TRP A 152 0.54 4.87 4.76
C TRP A 152 1.32 5.55 5.90
N TYR A 153 0.85 5.37 7.13
CA TYR A 153 1.58 5.78 8.34
C TYR A 153 1.23 4.93 9.55
N ASP A 154 2.21 4.78 10.43
CA ASP A 154 2.01 4.08 11.71
C ASP A 154 1.19 4.94 12.66
N VAL A 155 0.25 4.32 13.36
CA VAL A 155 -0.63 4.98 14.34
C VAL A 155 -0.23 4.54 15.75
N PRO A 156 0.15 5.47 16.64
CA PRO A 156 0.29 5.16 18.06
C PRO A 156 -1.09 4.85 18.65
N LEU A 157 -1.23 3.70 19.29
CA LEU A 157 -2.48 3.17 19.85
C LEU A 157 -2.39 3.07 21.38
N GLY A 158 -3.52 2.84 22.04
CA GLY A 158 -3.65 2.76 23.49
C GLY A 158 -4.50 3.86 24.10
N ARG A 159 -5.31 4.56 23.27
CA ARG A 159 -6.31 5.53 23.73
C ARG A 159 -7.41 4.82 24.48
N HIS A 160 -7.99 5.53 25.43
CA HIS A 160 -9.24 5.17 26.08
C HIS A 160 -10.34 6.15 25.66
N ASP A 161 -11.58 5.71 25.81
CA ASP A 161 -12.78 6.45 25.45
C ASP A 161 -13.22 7.38 26.56
N GLY A 162 -13.73 8.55 26.19
CA GLY A 162 -14.42 9.47 27.09
C GLY A 162 -15.71 8.87 27.66
N SER A 163 -16.16 9.39 28.80
CA SER A 163 -17.41 8.98 29.45
C SER A 163 -18.55 9.99 29.25
N SER A 164 -18.24 11.18 28.73
CA SER A 164 -19.15 12.30 28.47
C SER A 164 -18.79 12.98 27.15
N PHE A 165 -19.73 13.72 26.59
CA PHE A 165 -19.55 14.50 25.37
C PHE A 165 -19.49 16.00 25.66
N ALA A 166 -18.97 16.78 24.71
CA ALA A 166 -18.85 18.23 24.81
C ALA A 166 -20.21 18.94 24.69
N SER A 167 -20.32 20.11 25.32
CA SER A 167 -21.47 21.01 25.11
C SER A 167 -21.41 21.64 23.71
N GLU A 168 -22.57 22.10 23.20
CA GLU A 168 -22.63 22.82 21.91
C GLU A 168 -21.69 24.01 21.85
N ASP A 169 -21.60 24.82 22.95
CA ASP A 169 -20.69 25.97 23.03
C ASP A 169 -19.21 25.54 22.96
N ALA A 170 -18.85 24.42 23.57
CA ALA A 170 -17.50 23.85 23.50
C ALA A 170 -17.16 23.43 22.06
N VAL A 171 -18.08 22.74 21.37
CA VAL A 171 -17.93 22.35 19.97
C VAL A 171 -17.74 23.57 19.06
N LEU A 172 -18.60 24.60 19.21
CA LEU A 172 -18.54 25.83 18.41
C LEU A 172 -17.26 26.62 18.65
N SER A 173 -16.68 26.56 19.85
CA SER A 173 -15.43 27.25 20.16
C SER A 173 -14.17 26.49 19.72
N ALA A 174 -14.25 25.15 19.59
CA ALA A 174 -13.13 24.29 19.25
C ALA A 174 -12.97 24.10 17.74
N LEU A 175 -14.06 23.89 17.01
CA LEU A 175 -14.03 23.62 15.57
C LEU A 175 -13.92 24.92 14.76
N PRO A 176 -12.87 25.09 13.94
CA PRO A 176 -12.72 26.27 13.09
C PRO A 176 -13.81 26.34 12.02
N SER A 177 -14.34 27.56 11.80
CA SER A 177 -15.34 27.82 10.76
C SER A 177 -14.72 27.81 9.36
N PRO A 178 -15.42 27.37 8.31
CA PRO A 178 -14.98 27.52 6.92
C PRO A 178 -14.82 28.99 6.48
N ASP A 179 -15.46 29.92 7.19
CA ASP A 179 -15.32 31.40 6.97
C ASP A 179 -14.09 31.98 7.71
N SER A 180 -13.35 31.21 8.52
CA SER A 180 -12.25 31.72 9.34
C SER A 180 -11.09 32.25 8.50
N ASN A 181 -10.48 33.35 8.92
CA ASN A 181 -9.22 33.80 8.36
C ASN A 181 -8.03 33.01 8.95
N VAL A 182 -6.88 33.06 8.28
CA VAL A 182 -5.70 32.25 8.65
C VAL A 182 -5.15 32.64 10.04
N THR A 183 -5.22 33.89 10.45
CA THR A 183 -4.76 34.32 11.78
C THR A 183 -5.57 33.61 12.87
N THR A 184 -6.90 33.62 12.74
CA THR A 184 -7.80 32.92 13.66
C THR A 184 -7.53 31.43 13.68
N LEU A 185 -7.25 30.81 12.51
CA LEU A 185 -6.90 29.37 12.41
C LEU A 185 -5.58 29.08 13.15
N LEU A 186 -4.54 29.88 12.94
CA LEU A 186 -3.25 29.73 13.62
C LEU A 186 -3.38 29.88 15.14
N GLU A 187 -4.21 30.82 15.61
CA GLU A 187 -4.49 30.98 17.04
C GLU A 187 -5.23 29.78 17.63
N ALA A 188 -6.22 29.24 16.91
CA ALA A 188 -6.98 28.06 17.35
C ALA A 188 -6.08 26.82 17.41
N LEU A 189 -5.32 26.53 16.35
CA LEU A 189 -4.40 25.41 16.30
C LEU A 189 -3.25 25.54 17.30
N GLY A 190 -2.76 26.76 17.55
CA GLY A 190 -1.73 27.05 18.53
C GLY A 190 -2.10 26.63 19.95
N LYS A 191 -3.39 26.71 20.32
CA LYS A 191 -3.90 26.19 21.61
C LYS A 191 -3.75 24.68 21.73
N LEU A 192 -3.82 23.95 20.59
CA LEU A 192 -3.62 22.52 20.49
C LEU A 192 -2.16 22.15 20.20
N LYS A 193 -1.23 23.12 20.30
CA LYS A 193 0.21 22.98 19.99
C LYS A 193 0.52 22.57 18.54
N LEU A 194 -0.41 22.86 17.62
CA LEU A 194 -0.22 22.71 16.18
C LEU A 194 0.28 24.02 15.59
N ASP A 195 1.18 23.94 14.61
CA ASP A 195 1.80 25.12 13.98
C ASP A 195 1.27 25.39 12.55
N ALA A 196 1.90 26.32 11.83
CA ALA A 196 1.51 26.66 10.47
C ALA A 196 1.70 25.52 9.46
N HIS A 197 2.70 24.66 9.66
CA HIS A 197 2.89 23.48 8.82
C HIS A 197 1.80 22.44 9.07
N ASP A 198 1.42 22.25 10.35
CA ASP A 198 0.31 21.38 10.72
C ASP A 198 -1.01 21.90 10.14
N LEU A 199 -1.29 23.21 10.25
CA LEU A 199 -2.48 23.82 9.66
C LEU A 199 -2.57 23.55 8.16
N VAL A 200 -1.53 23.86 7.41
CA VAL A 200 -1.55 23.69 5.95
C VAL A 200 -1.63 22.22 5.56
N ALA A 201 -0.91 21.34 6.26
CA ALA A 201 -0.92 19.91 5.96
C ALA A 201 -2.27 19.24 6.27
N LEU A 202 -2.88 19.53 7.43
CA LEU A 202 -4.19 18.98 7.80
C LEU A 202 -5.31 19.51 6.91
N SER A 203 -5.24 20.80 6.49
CA SER A 203 -6.18 21.36 5.50
C SER A 203 -6.12 20.61 4.16
N GLY A 204 -4.98 19.98 3.83
CA GLY A 204 -4.81 19.14 2.64
C GLY A 204 -5.77 17.95 2.57
N ALA A 205 -6.39 17.55 3.69
CA ALA A 205 -7.46 16.53 3.68
C ALA A 205 -8.69 16.97 2.86
N HIS A 206 -8.85 18.28 2.57
CA HIS A 206 -9.86 18.79 1.65
C HIS A 206 -9.60 18.43 0.18
N THR A 207 -8.51 17.69 -0.13
CA THR A 207 -8.34 17.07 -1.46
C THR A 207 -9.37 15.98 -1.74
N VAL A 208 -10.08 15.48 -0.69
CA VAL A 208 -11.20 14.53 -0.83
C VAL A 208 -12.46 15.07 -0.16
N GLY A 209 -13.61 14.55 -0.60
CA GLY A 209 -14.91 14.86 0.01
C GLY A 209 -15.70 15.97 -0.67
N ILE A 210 -16.81 16.34 -0.02
CA ILE A 210 -17.80 17.28 -0.55
C ILE A 210 -18.12 18.36 0.50
N ALA A 211 -18.51 19.53 0.04
CA ALA A 211 -19.00 20.65 0.86
C ALA A 211 -20.43 21.03 0.48
N HIS A 212 -21.24 21.41 1.47
CA HIS A 212 -22.54 22.04 1.24
C HIS A 212 -22.38 23.48 0.74
N CYS A 213 -23.24 23.92 -0.18
CA CYS A 213 -23.23 25.28 -0.71
C CYS A 213 -23.23 26.33 0.41
N THR A 214 -23.98 26.10 1.47
CA THR A 214 -24.06 26.99 2.65
C THR A 214 -22.72 27.24 3.36
N SER A 215 -21.72 26.42 3.12
CA SER A 215 -20.39 26.58 3.74
C SER A 215 -19.49 27.62 3.02
N PHE A 216 -19.86 28.03 1.80
CA PHE A 216 -19.06 28.96 0.99
C PHE A 216 -19.89 29.91 0.12
N ASP A 217 -21.21 29.87 0.15
CA ASP A 217 -22.10 30.69 -0.71
C ASP A 217 -21.92 32.20 -0.48
N LYS A 218 -21.48 32.63 0.70
CA LYS A 218 -21.09 34.02 0.98
C LYS A 218 -19.92 34.49 0.10
N ARG A 219 -19.10 33.58 -0.43
CA ARG A 219 -18.05 33.92 -1.38
C ARG A 219 -18.56 34.10 -2.82
N LEU A 220 -19.80 33.66 -3.06
CA LEU A 220 -20.47 33.78 -4.36
C LEU A 220 -21.48 34.95 -4.41
N PHE A 221 -22.07 35.31 -3.26
CA PHE A 221 -23.17 36.27 -3.15
C PHE A 221 -22.99 37.22 -1.97
N PRO A 222 -23.45 38.51 -2.08
CA PRO A 222 -24.08 39.14 -3.29
C PRO A 222 -23.07 39.43 -4.41
N GLN A 223 -21.77 39.43 -4.10
CA GLN A 223 -20.67 39.64 -5.05
C GLN A 223 -19.67 38.50 -4.89
N VAL A 224 -19.04 38.10 -6.02
CA VAL A 224 -17.99 37.10 -6.01
C VAL A 224 -16.78 37.62 -5.23
N ASP A 225 -16.28 36.82 -4.28
CA ASP A 225 -15.05 37.07 -3.54
C ASP A 225 -13.90 37.38 -4.52
N PRO A 226 -13.22 38.52 -4.39
CA PRO A 226 -12.12 38.89 -5.27
C PRO A 226 -10.92 37.93 -5.24
N THR A 227 -10.81 37.10 -4.21
CA THR A 227 -9.78 36.05 -4.12
C THR A 227 -10.15 34.77 -4.87
N MET A 228 -11.40 34.59 -5.31
CA MET A 228 -11.88 33.47 -6.09
C MET A 228 -11.70 33.70 -7.59
N ASP A 229 -11.30 32.66 -8.34
CA ASP A 229 -11.24 32.68 -9.79
C ASP A 229 -12.65 32.83 -10.38
N LYS A 230 -12.79 33.69 -11.41
CA LYS A 230 -14.11 34.03 -12.01
C LYS A 230 -14.77 32.85 -12.71
N TRP A 231 -13.98 32.01 -13.39
CA TRP A 231 -14.51 30.80 -14.03
C TRP A 231 -14.99 29.82 -12.97
N PHE A 232 -14.20 29.61 -11.91
CA PHE A 232 -14.57 28.74 -10.81
C PHE A 232 -15.85 29.21 -10.10
N ALA A 233 -15.96 30.52 -9.82
CA ALA A 233 -17.19 31.09 -9.27
C ALA A 233 -18.41 30.86 -10.18
N GLY A 234 -18.24 30.99 -11.51
CA GLY A 234 -19.27 30.68 -12.48
C GLY A 234 -19.68 29.20 -12.48
N HIS A 235 -18.69 28.30 -12.35
CA HIS A 235 -18.93 26.86 -12.23
C HIS A 235 -19.70 26.51 -10.95
N LEU A 236 -19.30 27.05 -9.81
CA LEU A 236 -19.98 26.84 -8.52
C LEU A 236 -21.42 27.36 -8.53
N LYS A 237 -21.71 28.48 -9.21
CA LYS A 237 -23.08 29.02 -9.33
C LYS A 237 -24.04 28.13 -10.13
N VAL A 238 -23.56 27.16 -10.89
CA VAL A 238 -24.41 26.15 -11.53
C VAL A 238 -25.04 25.23 -10.48
N THR A 239 -24.28 24.82 -9.48
CA THR A 239 -24.74 23.94 -8.38
C THR A 239 -25.34 24.76 -7.23
N CYS A 240 -24.77 25.93 -6.93
CA CYS A 240 -25.15 26.80 -5.82
C CYS A 240 -25.65 28.15 -6.38
N PRO A 241 -26.85 28.21 -7.01
CA PRO A 241 -27.32 29.39 -7.76
C PRO A 241 -27.72 30.58 -6.88
N VAL A 242 -28.05 30.34 -5.61
CA VAL A 242 -28.48 31.35 -4.64
C VAL A 242 -27.96 31.01 -3.23
N LEU A 243 -28.02 32.01 -2.32
CA LEU A 243 -27.71 31.75 -0.90
C LEU A 243 -28.62 30.67 -0.32
N ASN A 244 -28.03 29.87 0.58
CA ASN A 244 -28.71 28.76 1.28
C ASN A 244 -29.23 27.63 0.35
N THR A 245 -28.62 27.46 -0.82
CA THR A 245 -28.87 26.27 -1.67
C THR A 245 -28.44 25.02 -0.89
N ASN A 246 -29.31 23.99 -0.87
CA ASN A 246 -29.08 22.75 -0.12
C ASN A 246 -28.32 21.68 -0.93
N ASP A 247 -27.60 22.06 -1.95
CA ASP A 247 -26.79 21.14 -2.77
C ASP A 247 -25.35 21.07 -2.25
N THR A 248 -24.59 20.14 -2.83
CA THR A 248 -23.18 19.92 -2.47
C THR A 248 -22.30 19.95 -3.71
N THR A 249 -21.03 20.33 -3.52
CA THR A 249 -20.00 20.25 -4.54
C THR A 249 -18.76 19.57 -3.97
N VAL A 250 -17.86 19.12 -4.84
CA VAL A 250 -16.56 18.52 -4.42
C VAL A 250 -15.63 19.60 -3.85
N ASN A 251 -14.80 19.24 -2.88
CA ASN A 251 -13.80 20.14 -2.31
C ASN A 251 -12.66 20.42 -3.30
N ASP A 252 -12.14 19.36 -3.94
CA ASP A 252 -11.10 19.43 -4.97
C ASP A 252 -11.73 19.15 -6.35
N ILE A 253 -11.64 20.13 -7.25
CA ILE A 253 -12.25 20.02 -8.58
C ILE A 253 -11.42 19.19 -9.56
N ARG A 254 -10.15 18.85 -9.23
CA ARG A 254 -9.23 18.12 -10.08
C ARG A 254 -9.28 16.63 -9.82
N THR A 255 -9.18 16.25 -8.55
CA THR A 255 -9.08 14.85 -8.11
C THR A 255 -9.99 14.57 -6.90
N PRO A 256 -11.32 14.72 -7.01
CA PRO A 256 -12.23 14.80 -5.86
C PRO A 256 -12.30 13.55 -4.97
N ASN A 257 -11.80 12.41 -5.45
CA ASN A 257 -11.80 11.14 -4.74
C ASN A 257 -10.38 10.57 -4.52
N THR A 258 -9.34 11.36 -4.80
CA THR A 258 -7.94 10.93 -4.66
C THR A 258 -7.25 11.79 -3.63
N PHE A 259 -6.68 11.16 -2.59
CA PHE A 259 -5.89 11.89 -1.59
C PHE A 259 -4.52 12.22 -2.19
N ASP A 260 -4.38 13.45 -2.70
CA ASP A 260 -3.16 13.93 -3.36
C ASP A 260 -2.89 15.42 -3.10
N ASN A 261 -1.96 16.03 -3.81
CA ASN A 261 -1.58 17.42 -3.59
C ASN A 261 -2.36 18.44 -4.46
N LYS A 262 -3.42 18.02 -5.18
CA LYS A 262 -4.11 18.91 -6.13
C LYS A 262 -4.92 20.00 -5.45
N TYR A 263 -5.38 19.76 -4.24
CA TYR A 263 -5.92 20.82 -3.37
C TYR A 263 -5.03 22.08 -3.33
N TYR A 264 -3.71 21.91 -3.16
CA TYR A 264 -2.80 23.07 -3.13
C TYR A 264 -2.62 23.71 -4.51
N VAL A 265 -2.74 22.93 -5.58
CA VAL A 265 -2.78 23.46 -6.95
C VAL A 265 -4.04 24.29 -7.17
N ASP A 266 -5.17 23.88 -6.60
CA ASP A 266 -6.42 24.64 -6.63
C ASP A 266 -6.29 25.97 -5.88
N LEU A 267 -5.67 25.98 -4.68
CA LEU A 267 -5.39 27.22 -3.95
C LEU A 267 -4.54 28.21 -4.75
N GLN A 268 -3.50 27.75 -5.45
CA GLN A 268 -2.67 28.58 -6.31
C GLN A 268 -3.45 29.16 -7.50
N ASN A 269 -4.42 28.41 -8.02
CA ASN A 269 -5.29 28.83 -9.11
C ASN A 269 -6.52 29.63 -8.63
N ARG A 270 -6.57 29.99 -7.33
CA ARG A 270 -7.70 30.73 -6.72
C ARG A 270 -9.02 29.93 -6.81
N GLN A 271 -8.91 28.61 -6.71
CA GLN A 271 -10.00 27.63 -6.78
C GLN A 271 -10.24 26.96 -5.42
N GLY A 272 -9.68 27.47 -4.34
CA GLY A 272 -9.99 27.03 -2.98
C GLY A 272 -11.44 27.35 -2.64
N LEU A 273 -12.16 26.36 -2.10
CA LEU A 273 -13.60 26.45 -1.91
C LEU A 273 -13.97 27.35 -0.72
N PHE A 274 -13.38 27.12 0.45
CA PHE A 274 -13.66 27.88 1.67
C PHE A 274 -12.79 29.16 1.78
N THR A 275 -13.23 30.11 2.58
CA THR A 275 -12.39 31.26 2.97
C THR A 275 -11.14 30.81 3.71
N SER A 276 -11.31 29.82 4.61
CA SER A 276 -10.20 29.17 5.35
C SER A 276 -9.18 28.48 4.43
N ASP A 277 -9.62 27.89 3.32
CA ASP A 277 -8.74 27.26 2.33
C ASP A 277 -7.97 28.30 1.53
N GLN A 278 -8.70 29.20 0.84
CA GLN A 278 -8.09 30.16 -0.06
C GLN A 278 -7.17 31.13 0.67
N GLY A 279 -7.51 31.43 1.93
CA GLY A 279 -6.69 32.27 2.81
C GLY A 279 -5.26 31.76 3.00
N LEU A 280 -5.06 30.44 3.00
CA LEU A 280 -3.73 29.82 3.17
C LEU A 280 -2.73 30.26 2.08
N PHE A 281 -3.19 30.47 0.85
CA PHE A 281 -2.33 30.92 -0.23
C PHE A 281 -2.07 32.45 -0.21
N PHE A 282 -2.92 33.22 0.45
CA PHE A 282 -2.75 34.69 0.55
C PHE A 282 -2.01 35.14 1.81
N ASN A 283 -1.96 34.34 2.85
CA ASN A 283 -1.24 34.66 4.09
C ASN A 283 0.27 34.46 3.94
N ALA A 284 1.08 35.42 4.41
CA ALA A 284 2.53 35.40 4.27
C ALA A 284 3.21 34.19 4.94
N THR A 285 2.66 33.69 6.06
CA THR A 285 3.21 32.56 6.82
C THR A 285 2.92 31.22 6.13
N THR A 286 1.72 31.02 5.61
CA THR A 286 1.27 29.74 5.05
C THR A 286 1.52 29.60 3.55
N LYS A 287 1.59 30.70 2.79
CA LYS A 287 1.83 30.71 1.35
C LYS A 287 3.06 29.92 0.90
N PRO A 288 4.25 30.04 1.54
CA PRO A 288 5.42 29.26 1.15
C PRO A 288 5.19 27.75 1.29
N ILE A 289 4.44 27.33 2.32
CA ILE A 289 4.12 25.92 2.60
C ILE A 289 3.16 25.38 1.52
N VAL A 290 2.08 26.12 1.23
CA VAL A 290 1.14 25.81 0.13
C VAL A 290 1.88 25.67 -1.19
N THR A 291 2.79 26.62 -1.50
CA THR A 291 3.57 26.61 -2.75
C THR A 291 4.47 25.39 -2.83
N LYS A 292 5.11 25.00 -1.74
CA LYS A 292 5.92 23.77 -1.67
C LYS A 292 5.08 22.53 -1.91
N PHE A 293 3.95 22.37 -1.22
CA PHE A 293 3.11 21.20 -1.33
C PHE A 293 2.44 21.06 -2.70
N ALA A 294 2.11 22.17 -3.36
CA ALA A 294 1.55 22.14 -4.71
C ALA A 294 2.47 21.48 -5.76
N VAL A 295 3.80 21.60 -5.59
CA VAL A 295 4.79 21.06 -6.52
C VAL A 295 5.49 19.80 -6.03
N ASP A 296 5.38 19.49 -4.73
CA ASP A 296 6.06 18.36 -4.08
C ASP A 296 5.06 17.58 -3.21
N GLN A 297 4.43 16.58 -3.83
CA GLN A 297 3.47 15.70 -3.14
C GLN A 297 4.13 14.90 -2.01
N SER A 298 5.41 14.52 -2.16
CA SER A 298 6.12 13.78 -1.10
C SER A 298 6.30 14.66 0.14
N ALA A 299 6.66 15.94 -0.05
CA ALA A 299 6.76 16.88 1.06
C ALA A 299 5.40 17.15 1.74
N PHE A 300 4.30 17.13 0.98
CA PHE A 300 2.95 17.18 1.54
C PHE A 300 2.67 15.93 2.37
N PHE A 301 2.88 14.75 1.81
CA PHE A 301 2.61 13.48 2.48
C PHE A 301 3.43 13.31 3.75
N ASP A 302 4.74 13.64 3.72
CA ASP A 302 5.61 13.58 4.89
C ASP A 302 5.11 14.50 6.02
N GLN A 303 4.69 15.74 5.69
CA GLN A 303 4.16 16.65 6.67
C GLN A 303 2.76 16.27 7.15
N TYR A 304 1.89 15.77 6.25
CA TYR A 304 0.56 15.30 6.61
C TYR A 304 0.63 14.16 7.64
N VAL A 305 1.49 13.16 7.39
CA VAL A 305 1.74 12.05 8.32
C VAL A 305 2.17 12.58 9.69
N TYR A 306 3.16 13.47 9.73
CA TYR A 306 3.59 14.09 10.98
C TYR A 306 2.44 14.79 11.70
N SER A 307 1.68 15.59 10.97
CA SER A 307 0.61 16.43 11.52
C SER A 307 -0.61 15.63 11.97
N VAL A 308 -1.03 14.60 11.21
CA VAL A 308 -2.19 13.77 11.57
C VAL A 308 -1.90 12.86 12.77
N VAL A 309 -0.67 12.32 12.88
CA VAL A 309 -0.23 11.58 14.06
C VAL A 309 -0.18 12.51 15.29
N LYS A 310 0.34 13.73 15.11
CA LYS A 310 0.37 14.76 16.17
C LYS A 310 -1.05 15.16 16.61
N MET A 311 -1.98 15.34 15.66
CA MET A 311 -3.40 15.59 15.91
C MET A 311 -4.03 14.44 16.70
N GLY A 312 -3.78 13.19 16.28
CA GLY A 312 -4.32 11.98 16.94
C GLY A 312 -3.81 11.76 18.38
N MET A 313 -2.93 12.62 18.88
CA MET A 313 -2.40 12.57 20.27
C MET A 313 -2.89 13.74 21.14
N ILE A 314 -3.83 14.57 20.64
CA ILE A 314 -4.36 15.71 21.40
C ILE A 314 -5.19 15.20 22.58
N GLU A 315 -4.80 15.60 23.79
CA GLU A 315 -5.55 15.34 25.07
C GLU A 315 -6.07 13.90 25.24
N VAL A 316 -5.27 12.91 24.78
CA VAL A 316 -5.65 11.49 24.84
C VAL A 316 -5.80 10.97 26.27
N LEU A 317 -6.82 10.17 26.51
CA LEU A 317 -6.98 9.40 27.73
C LEU A 317 -6.23 8.08 27.65
N THR A 318 -5.44 7.74 28.66
CA THR A 318 -4.62 6.51 28.69
C THR A 318 -4.50 5.93 30.10
N GLY A 319 -4.08 4.68 30.23
CA GLY A 319 -3.80 4.03 31.50
C GLY A 319 -5.06 3.87 32.36
N SER A 320 -5.21 4.65 33.44
CA SER A 320 -6.39 4.62 34.32
C SER A 320 -7.44 5.67 33.98
N GLN A 321 -7.22 6.49 32.96
CA GLN A 321 -8.15 7.51 32.52
C GLN A 321 -9.15 6.92 31.51
N GLY A 322 -10.38 7.45 31.50
CA GLY A 322 -11.42 7.02 30.57
C GLY A 322 -11.89 5.58 30.77
N GLN A 323 -12.41 4.99 29.71
CA GLN A 323 -12.96 3.64 29.69
C GLN A 323 -12.70 2.99 28.32
N ILE A 324 -13.00 1.71 28.15
CA ILE A 324 -13.18 1.09 26.82
C ILE A 324 -14.66 0.76 26.72
N ARG A 325 -15.37 1.42 25.81
CA ARG A 325 -16.83 1.28 25.69
C ARG A 325 -17.19 -0.01 24.97
N LYS A 326 -18.21 -0.70 25.47
CA LYS A 326 -18.78 -1.88 24.81
C LYS A 326 -19.49 -1.53 23.50
N ARG A 327 -20.19 -0.40 23.49
CA ARG A 327 -20.79 0.22 22.31
C ARG A 327 -20.26 1.64 22.21
N CYS A 328 -19.82 2.03 21.04
CA CYS A 328 -19.20 3.34 20.86
C CYS A 328 -20.16 4.50 21.10
N SER A 329 -21.45 4.26 20.94
CA SER A 329 -22.50 5.28 21.13
C SER A 329 -23.00 5.45 22.59
N VAL A 330 -22.53 4.60 23.55
CA VAL A 330 -23.07 4.62 24.94
C VAL A 330 -21.93 4.50 25.96
N SER A 331 -21.93 5.38 26.97
CA SER A 331 -21.02 5.26 28.12
C SER A 331 -21.32 4.02 28.94
N ASN A 332 -20.31 3.28 29.42
CA ASN A 332 -20.48 2.09 30.24
C ASN A 332 -21.23 2.40 31.56
N ALA A 333 -21.09 3.61 32.11
CA ALA A 333 -21.81 4.04 33.32
C ALA A 333 -23.34 4.17 33.09
N ALA A 334 -23.74 4.61 31.88
CA ALA A 334 -25.16 4.69 31.51
C ALA A 334 -25.77 3.30 31.29
N ALA A 335 -24.97 2.34 30.76
CA ALA A 335 -25.41 0.95 30.59
C ALA A 335 -25.61 0.20 31.91
N ALA A 336 -24.99 0.64 33.03
CA ALA A 336 -25.15 0.04 34.33
C ALA A 336 -26.50 0.41 35.02
N GLY A 337 -27.12 1.52 34.59
CA GLY A 337 -28.44 1.95 35.11
C GLY A 337 -29.63 1.10 34.62
N ASP A 338 -29.49 0.46 33.45
CA ASP A 338 -30.53 -0.40 32.86
C ASP A 338 -30.48 -1.87 33.35
N ARG A 339 -29.52 -2.24 34.23
CA ARG A 339 -29.30 -3.64 34.68
C ARG A 339 -30.01 -4.05 35.97
N ALA A 340 -31.03 -3.32 36.44
CA ALA A 340 -31.79 -3.74 37.61
C ALA A 340 -32.70 -4.97 37.36
N TRP A 341 -32.73 -5.54 36.13
CA TRP A 341 -33.64 -6.66 35.76
C TRP A 341 -32.95 -7.96 35.33
N SER A 342 -31.62 -8.11 35.38
CA SER A 342 -30.96 -9.31 34.84
C SER A 342 -30.06 -10.09 35.80
N VAL A 343 -30.43 -10.15 37.10
CA VAL A 343 -29.69 -10.97 38.11
C VAL A 343 -30.00 -12.47 38.02
N VAL A 344 -30.94 -12.88 37.17
CA VAL A 344 -31.34 -14.29 37.02
C VAL A 344 -30.61 -15.04 35.90
N GLU A 345 -29.99 -14.34 34.93
CA GLU A 345 -29.28 -14.98 33.81
C GLU A 345 -27.79 -15.30 34.06
N THR A 346 -27.17 -14.68 35.08
CA THR A 346 -25.72 -14.78 35.34
C THR A 346 -25.24 -16.09 35.96
N VAL A 347 -26.13 -17.01 36.37
CA VAL A 347 -25.74 -18.30 36.97
C VAL A 347 -25.65 -19.43 35.94
N ALA A 348 -26.27 -19.29 34.77
CA ALA A 348 -26.20 -20.28 33.70
C ALA A 348 -24.93 -20.14 32.83
N GLU A 349 -24.42 -18.92 32.62
CA GLU A 349 -23.21 -18.66 31.79
C GLU A 349 -21.91 -19.03 32.49
N ALA A 350 -21.84 -19.04 33.82
CA ALA A 350 -20.63 -19.40 34.56
C ALA A 350 -20.26 -20.91 34.47
N ALA A 351 -21.18 -21.77 34.08
CA ALA A 351 -20.93 -23.20 33.94
C ALA A 351 -20.40 -23.60 32.55
N GLU A 352 -20.68 -22.81 31.51
CA GLU A 352 -20.20 -23.07 30.16
C GLU A 352 -18.81 -22.48 29.85
N SER A 353 -18.34 -21.50 30.64
CA SER A 353 -17.05 -20.83 30.39
C SER A 353 -15.81 -21.65 30.83
N LEU A 354 -15.97 -22.78 31.52
CA LEU A 354 -14.86 -23.59 32.02
C LEU A 354 -14.41 -24.70 31.04
N LEU A 355 -15.20 -25.06 30.05
CA LEU A 355 -14.89 -26.11 29.09
C LEU A 355 -13.90 -25.72 27.97
N PRO A 356 -13.85 -24.48 27.47
CA PRO A 356 -12.86 -24.10 26.44
C PRO A 356 -11.44 -23.97 26.96
N SER A 357 -11.24 -23.64 28.24
CA SER A 357 -9.90 -23.43 28.84
C SER A 357 -9.06 -24.70 28.94
N LEU A 358 -9.70 -25.89 29.04
CA LEU A 358 -8.97 -27.16 29.05
C LEU A 358 -8.56 -27.61 27.63
N ALA A 359 -9.28 -27.25 26.60
CA ALA A 359 -8.95 -27.57 25.21
C ALA A 359 -7.78 -26.72 24.67
N CYS A 360 -7.63 -25.49 25.16
CA CYS A 360 -6.54 -24.60 24.76
C CYS A 360 -5.20 -24.96 25.42
N ALA A 361 -5.22 -25.53 26.65
CA ALA A 361 -3.99 -25.95 27.34
C ALA A 361 -3.30 -27.17 26.70
N LEU A 362 -4.04 -28.00 25.96
CA LEU A 362 -3.48 -29.18 25.28
C LEU A 362 -2.98 -28.89 23.86
N ARG A 363 -3.20 -27.67 23.33
CA ARG A 363 -2.69 -27.25 22.00
C ARG A 363 -1.40 -26.41 22.04
N ARG A 364 -0.86 -26.13 23.22
CA ARG A 364 0.44 -25.42 23.35
C ARG A 364 1.58 -26.41 23.63
N LEU A 365 1.79 -27.36 22.74
CA LEU A 365 3.13 -27.87 22.51
C LEU A 365 3.71 -27.04 21.37
N PRO A 366 4.90 -26.45 21.53
CA PRO A 366 5.54 -25.77 20.43
C PRO A 366 5.78 -26.79 19.34
N ALA A 367 5.08 -26.66 18.22
CA ALA A 367 5.54 -27.27 16.99
C ALA A 367 6.94 -26.67 16.79
N THR A 368 7.96 -27.50 16.93
CA THR A 368 9.32 -27.13 16.54
C THR A 368 9.23 -26.75 15.06
N ALA A 369 9.24 -25.44 14.81
CA ALA A 369 9.37 -24.91 13.46
C ALA A 369 10.67 -25.47 12.92
N THR A 370 10.58 -26.44 12.03
CA THR A 370 11.72 -26.89 11.22
C THR A 370 12.15 -25.65 10.45
N PRO A 371 13.41 -25.18 10.59
CA PRO A 371 13.85 -24.03 9.80
C PRO A 371 13.67 -24.40 8.33
N THR A 372 12.97 -23.56 7.57
CA THR A 372 12.79 -23.70 6.12
C THR A 372 14.18 -23.81 5.51
N ARG A 373 14.51 -25.01 5.03
CA ARG A 373 15.83 -25.30 4.47
C ARG A 373 15.95 -24.51 3.17
N GLN A 374 16.83 -23.50 3.14
CA GLN A 374 17.13 -22.77 1.92
C GLN A 374 17.51 -23.76 0.81
N PRO A 375 17.03 -23.55 -0.44
CA PRO A 375 17.39 -24.41 -1.55
C PRO A 375 18.91 -24.37 -1.77
N PRO A 376 19.50 -25.47 -2.26
CA PRO A 376 20.93 -25.49 -2.59
C PRO A 376 21.23 -24.42 -3.65
N VAL A 377 22.36 -23.72 -3.46
CA VAL A 377 22.80 -22.69 -4.40
C VAL A 377 23.57 -23.33 -5.55
N VAL A 378 23.18 -23.00 -6.79
CA VAL A 378 23.84 -23.46 -8.02
C VAL A 378 25.29 -22.98 -8.05
N SER A 379 26.20 -23.82 -8.59
CA SER A 379 27.62 -23.49 -8.74
C SER A 379 27.83 -22.19 -9.52
N GLY A 380 28.69 -21.31 -8.97
CA GLY A 380 28.95 -19.98 -9.52
C GLY A 380 28.09 -18.86 -8.92
N LEU A 381 27.02 -19.18 -8.20
CA LEU A 381 26.26 -18.21 -7.42
C LEU A 381 26.66 -18.23 -5.94
N SER A 382 26.52 -17.09 -5.26
CA SER A 382 26.63 -17.01 -3.80
C SER A 382 25.85 -15.82 -3.22
N PHE A 383 25.51 -15.87 -1.94
CA PHE A 383 24.79 -14.78 -1.26
C PHE A 383 25.68 -13.56 -0.94
N ASP A 384 26.97 -13.69 -1.11
CA ASP A 384 27.95 -12.63 -0.86
C ASP A 384 28.84 -12.31 -2.09
N PHE A 385 28.35 -12.63 -3.29
CA PHE A 385 29.09 -12.54 -4.55
C PHE A 385 29.74 -11.16 -4.74
N TYR A 386 28.98 -10.09 -4.53
CA TYR A 386 29.46 -8.71 -4.71
C TYR A 386 30.11 -8.10 -3.46
N ARG A 387 30.32 -8.86 -2.38
CA ARG A 387 30.86 -8.34 -1.12
C ARG A 387 32.20 -7.61 -1.27
N LYS A 388 33.06 -8.05 -2.22
CA LYS A 388 34.37 -7.41 -2.49
C LYS A 388 34.31 -6.43 -3.64
N SER A 389 33.60 -6.74 -4.72
CA SER A 389 33.60 -5.93 -5.97
C SER A 389 32.60 -4.77 -5.93
N CYS A 390 31.47 -4.91 -5.25
CA CYS A 390 30.47 -3.86 -5.06
C CYS A 390 29.66 -4.08 -3.76
N PRO A 391 30.20 -3.77 -2.58
CA PRO A 391 29.50 -3.98 -1.29
C PRO A 391 28.19 -3.24 -1.17
N LYS A 392 27.95 -2.23 -2.01
CA LYS A 392 26.73 -1.41 -2.02
C LYS A 392 25.65 -1.89 -3.00
N ALA A 393 25.91 -2.97 -3.79
CA ALA A 393 25.03 -3.40 -4.86
C ALA A 393 23.58 -3.55 -4.40
N GLU A 394 23.31 -4.35 -3.38
CA GLU A 394 21.96 -4.59 -2.88
C GLU A 394 21.31 -3.32 -2.32
N SER A 395 22.05 -2.50 -1.59
CA SER A 395 21.51 -1.26 -1.01
C SER A 395 21.14 -0.21 -2.05
N VAL A 396 21.88 -0.14 -3.17
CA VAL A 396 21.58 0.74 -4.31
C VAL A 396 20.30 0.30 -5.00
N VAL A 397 20.14 -1.00 -5.28
CA VAL A 397 18.93 -1.55 -5.90
C VAL A 397 17.72 -1.33 -4.99
N ARG A 398 17.83 -1.70 -3.70
CA ARG A 398 16.77 -1.55 -2.70
C ARG A 398 16.30 -0.12 -2.58
N LYS A 399 17.23 0.83 -2.46
CA LYS A 399 16.88 2.25 -2.39
C LYS A 399 16.12 2.71 -3.63
N PHE A 400 16.63 2.35 -4.82
CA PHE A 400 16.00 2.74 -6.08
C PHE A 400 14.58 2.16 -6.19
N VAL A 401 14.41 0.85 -5.99
CA VAL A 401 13.10 0.16 -6.12
C VAL A 401 12.09 0.74 -5.12
N ARG A 402 12.47 0.89 -3.85
CA ARG A 402 11.60 1.49 -2.84
C ARG A 402 11.14 2.90 -3.24
N ASP A 403 12.07 3.76 -3.69
CA ASP A 403 11.77 5.14 -4.06
C ASP A 403 10.94 5.22 -5.37
N ALA A 404 11.11 4.26 -6.28
CA ALA A 404 10.36 4.15 -7.53
C ALA A 404 8.95 3.57 -7.32
N VAL A 405 8.80 2.51 -6.50
CA VAL A 405 7.51 1.89 -6.17
C VAL A 405 6.62 2.86 -5.39
N ARG A 406 7.18 3.71 -4.50
CA ARG A 406 6.43 4.78 -3.84
C ARG A 406 5.80 5.78 -4.80
N LYS A 407 6.43 6.02 -5.96
CA LYS A 407 5.93 6.93 -7.01
C LYS A 407 4.96 6.24 -7.95
N ASP A 408 5.13 4.96 -8.16
CA ASP A 408 4.36 4.13 -9.08
C ASP A 408 4.24 2.71 -8.50
N ILE A 409 3.19 2.49 -7.69
CA ILE A 409 2.95 1.22 -7.01
C ILE A 409 2.88 0.03 -7.99
N GLY A 410 2.38 0.25 -9.20
CA GLY A 410 2.29 -0.77 -10.23
C GLY A 410 3.65 -1.21 -10.78
N LEU A 411 4.74 -0.48 -10.49
CA LEU A 411 6.08 -0.87 -10.88
C LEU A 411 6.54 -2.14 -10.16
N ALA A 412 6.08 -2.37 -8.92
CA ALA A 412 6.40 -3.57 -8.15
C ALA A 412 5.97 -4.84 -8.90
N ALA A 413 4.70 -4.91 -9.28
CA ALA A 413 4.18 -6.02 -10.08
C ALA A 413 4.89 -6.13 -11.46
N GLY A 414 5.24 -4.99 -12.06
CA GLY A 414 5.97 -4.95 -13.34
C GLY A 414 7.36 -5.57 -13.26
N LEU A 415 8.14 -5.27 -12.22
CA LEU A 415 9.47 -5.83 -11.99
C LEU A 415 9.43 -7.32 -11.62
N LEU A 416 8.49 -7.71 -10.77
CA LEU A 416 8.29 -9.11 -10.38
C LEU A 416 7.93 -9.96 -11.60
N ARG A 417 6.98 -9.50 -12.43
CA ARG A 417 6.57 -10.18 -13.65
C ARG A 417 7.70 -10.23 -14.68
N LEU A 418 8.49 -9.17 -14.82
CA LEU A 418 9.62 -9.13 -15.74
C LEU A 418 10.67 -10.19 -15.39
N HIS A 419 10.95 -10.40 -14.09
CA HIS A 419 11.86 -11.46 -13.64
C HIS A 419 11.30 -12.87 -13.90
N PHE A 420 9.99 -13.08 -13.74
CA PHE A 420 9.34 -14.33 -14.10
C PHE A 420 9.47 -14.62 -15.60
N HIS A 421 9.20 -13.62 -16.47
CA HIS A 421 9.30 -13.77 -17.91
C HIS A 421 10.73 -14.04 -18.38
N ASP A 422 11.74 -13.46 -17.72
CA ASP A 422 13.14 -13.79 -17.94
C ASP A 422 13.43 -15.25 -17.62
N CYS A 423 13.18 -15.66 -16.38
CA CYS A 423 13.57 -16.97 -15.86
C CYS A 423 12.87 -18.16 -16.52
N PHE A 424 11.64 -17.99 -16.99
CA PHE A 424 10.85 -19.08 -17.60
C PHE A 424 11.17 -19.27 -19.09
N VAL A 425 11.87 -18.33 -19.72
CA VAL A 425 12.27 -18.41 -21.14
C VAL A 425 13.78 -18.60 -21.23
N GLN A 426 14.23 -19.84 -21.38
CA GLN A 426 15.62 -20.28 -21.48
C GLN A 426 16.49 -20.07 -20.22
N GLY A 427 16.02 -19.38 -19.18
CA GLY A 427 16.69 -19.19 -17.90
C GLY A 427 16.88 -17.74 -17.48
N CYS A 428 17.32 -17.53 -16.24
CA CYS A 428 17.50 -16.20 -15.67
C CYS A 428 18.81 -15.56 -16.19
N ASP A 429 18.81 -15.02 -17.38
CA ASP A 429 20.00 -14.48 -18.05
C ASP A 429 19.81 -13.06 -18.64
N ALA A 430 18.68 -12.44 -18.29
CA ALA A 430 18.28 -11.10 -18.72
C ALA A 430 18.10 -10.96 -20.25
N SER A 431 17.88 -12.05 -21.00
CA SER A 431 17.65 -12.02 -22.45
C SER A 431 16.41 -11.21 -22.82
N VAL A 432 15.35 -11.26 -22.02
CA VAL A 432 14.11 -10.48 -22.18
C VAL A 432 14.34 -8.96 -22.24
N LEU A 433 15.45 -8.48 -21.69
CA LEU A 433 15.78 -7.05 -21.68
C LEU A 433 16.36 -6.56 -23.00
N LEU A 434 16.85 -7.46 -23.86
CA LEU A 434 17.48 -7.09 -25.14
C LEU A 434 16.45 -6.53 -26.13
N ASP A 435 16.82 -5.44 -26.79
CA ASP A 435 16.09 -4.96 -27.96
C ASP A 435 16.31 -5.92 -29.15
N GLY A 436 15.38 -5.94 -30.09
CA GLY A 436 15.54 -6.70 -31.33
C GLY A 436 16.79 -6.31 -32.10
N SER A 437 17.27 -7.18 -32.99
CA SER A 437 18.41 -6.96 -33.87
C SER A 437 17.97 -6.83 -35.31
N ALA A 438 18.95 -6.52 -36.21
CA ALA A 438 18.69 -6.50 -37.64
C ALA A 438 18.25 -7.87 -38.22
N THR A 439 18.53 -8.97 -37.50
CA THR A 439 18.21 -10.34 -37.93
C THR A 439 16.84 -10.82 -37.40
N GLY A 440 16.21 -10.09 -36.48
CA GLY A 440 14.88 -10.44 -35.99
C GLY A 440 14.36 -9.61 -34.82
N PRO A 441 13.06 -9.69 -34.55
CA PRO A 441 12.45 -9.06 -33.39
C PRO A 441 12.95 -9.77 -32.12
N GLY A 442 13.25 -8.98 -31.05
CA GLY A 442 13.58 -9.52 -29.72
C GLY A 442 12.39 -10.16 -29.03
N GLU A 443 12.64 -10.79 -27.90
CA GLU A 443 11.61 -11.43 -27.05
C GLU A 443 10.46 -10.50 -26.67
N ARG A 444 10.73 -9.19 -26.55
CA ARG A 444 9.71 -8.17 -26.19
C ARG A 444 8.54 -8.12 -27.15
N GLN A 445 8.76 -8.49 -28.44
CA GLN A 445 7.71 -8.51 -29.46
C GLN A 445 6.90 -9.81 -29.47
N ALA A 446 7.26 -10.81 -28.68
CA ALA A 446 6.47 -12.02 -28.55
C ALA A 446 5.13 -11.71 -27.82
N PRO A 447 4.00 -12.31 -28.23
CA PRO A 447 2.67 -11.98 -27.70
C PRO A 447 2.57 -11.94 -26.18
N PRO A 448 3.13 -12.90 -25.38
CA PRO A 448 3.08 -12.84 -23.93
C PRO A 448 3.80 -11.62 -23.32
N ASN A 449 4.79 -11.09 -24.04
CA ASN A 449 5.65 -10.00 -23.58
C ASN A 449 5.14 -8.61 -23.96
N LEU A 450 4.21 -8.49 -24.91
CA LEU A 450 3.64 -7.19 -25.34
C LEU A 450 2.98 -6.40 -24.22
N THR A 451 2.53 -7.08 -23.17
CA THR A 451 1.90 -6.46 -22.00
C THR A 451 2.85 -6.24 -20.82
N LEU A 452 4.15 -6.54 -20.99
CA LEU A 452 5.17 -6.18 -20.00
C LEU A 452 5.26 -4.66 -19.88
N ARG A 453 5.38 -4.19 -18.63
CA ARG A 453 5.30 -2.77 -18.33
C ARG A 453 6.56 -2.03 -18.79
N PRO A 454 6.46 -1.01 -19.67
CA PRO A 454 7.65 -0.26 -20.16
C PRO A 454 8.46 0.38 -19.04
N SER A 455 7.81 0.85 -17.96
CA SER A 455 8.52 1.43 -16.82
C SER A 455 9.39 0.43 -16.06
N ALA A 456 9.12 -0.89 -16.13
CA ALA A 456 9.98 -1.91 -15.53
C ALA A 456 11.30 -2.06 -16.28
N PHE A 457 11.28 -2.06 -17.61
CA PHE A 457 12.49 -2.05 -18.45
C PHE A 457 13.34 -0.80 -18.19
N LYS A 458 12.68 0.37 -18.13
CA LYS A 458 13.37 1.63 -17.81
C LYS A 458 14.00 1.56 -16.42
N ALA A 459 13.29 1.07 -15.42
CA ALA A 459 13.79 0.96 -14.05
C ALA A 459 15.05 0.09 -13.97
N VAL A 460 15.12 -1.03 -14.70
CA VAL A 460 16.33 -1.88 -14.74
C VAL A 460 17.53 -1.11 -15.29
N ASN A 461 17.35 -0.33 -16.37
CA ASN A 461 18.43 0.50 -16.92
C ASN A 461 18.82 1.65 -15.97
N ASP A 462 17.88 2.32 -15.33
CA ASP A 462 18.16 3.37 -14.34
C ASP A 462 18.91 2.80 -13.10
N ILE A 463 18.59 1.57 -12.68
CA ILE A 463 19.34 0.84 -11.64
C ILE A 463 20.75 0.53 -12.13
N ARG A 464 20.91 0.09 -13.39
CA ARG A 464 22.22 -0.16 -14.02
C ARG A 464 23.10 1.08 -13.91
N ASP A 465 22.58 2.25 -14.32
CA ASP A 465 23.30 3.53 -14.26
C ASP A 465 23.68 3.92 -12.84
N SER A 466 22.80 3.64 -11.89
CA SER A 466 23.04 3.91 -10.46
C SER A 466 24.15 3.01 -9.89
N LEU A 467 24.19 1.75 -10.30
CA LEU A 467 25.23 0.79 -9.92
C LEU A 467 26.58 1.11 -10.59
N GLU A 468 26.58 1.57 -11.85
CA GLU A 468 27.80 2.01 -12.51
C GLU A 468 28.45 3.19 -11.79
N LYS A 469 27.66 4.16 -11.35
CA LYS A 469 28.13 5.29 -10.52
C LYS A 469 28.66 4.85 -9.15
N ALA A 470 28.07 3.82 -8.55
CA ALA A 470 28.41 3.37 -7.22
C ALA A 470 29.62 2.40 -7.16
N CYS A 471 29.78 1.57 -8.21
CA CYS A 471 30.68 0.40 -8.19
C CYS A 471 31.60 0.33 -9.43
N GLY A 472 31.45 1.20 -10.41
CA GLY A 472 32.10 1.14 -11.70
C GLY A 472 31.34 0.34 -12.76
N ALA A 473 31.73 0.51 -14.01
CA ALA A 473 31.08 -0.13 -15.16
C ALA A 473 31.22 -1.66 -15.11
N THR A 474 30.20 -2.37 -15.53
CA THR A 474 30.21 -3.83 -15.78
C THR A 474 30.57 -4.71 -14.56
N VAL A 475 30.27 -4.26 -13.33
CA VAL A 475 30.50 -5.06 -12.13
C VAL A 475 29.29 -5.96 -11.81
N VAL A 476 28.07 -5.41 -11.84
CA VAL A 476 26.83 -6.14 -11.55
C VAL A 476 26.12 -6.50 -12.86
N SER A 477 25.71 -7.73 -13.07
CA SER A 477 24.97 -8.15 -14.27
C SER A 477 23.53 -7.64 -14.29
N CYS A 478 22.94 -7.52 -15.47
CA CYS A 478 21.53 -7.15 -15.64
C CYS A 478 20.59 -8.21 -15.07
N SER A 479 20.97 -9.49 -15.15
CA SER A 479 20.24 -10.60 -14.55
C SER A 479 20.22 -10.52 -13.02
N ASP A 480 21.34 -10.17 -12.38
CA ASP A 480 21.36 -9.95 -10.93
C ASP A 480 20.58 -8.68 -10.52
N ILE A 481 20.63 -7.63 -11.34
CA ILE A 481 19.80 -6.42 -11.14
C ILE A 481 18.32 -6.81 -11.14
N LEU A 482 17.89 -7.62 -12.12
CA LEU A 482 16.50 -8.03 -12.27
C LEU A 482 16.03 -8.89 -11.08
N ALA A 483 16.84 -9.86 -10.65
CA ALA A 483 16.56 -10.70 -9.49
C ALA A 483 16.46 -9.90 -8.18
N LEU A 484 17.38 -8.93 -7.97
CA LEU A 484 17.35 -8.04 -6.80
C LEU A 484 16.14 -7.09 -6.86
N ALA A 485 15.84 -6.53 -8.04
CA ALA A 485 14.68 -5.65 -8.21
C ALA A 485 13.36 -6.36 -7.96
N ALA A 486 13.23 -7.64 -8.37
CA ALA A 486 12.06 -8.45 -8.07
C ALA A 486 11.90 -8.69 -6.55
N ARG A 487 12.99 -9.06 -5.83
CA ARG A 487 12.98 -9.20 -4.37
C ARG A 487 12.56 -7.90 -3.68
N ASP A 488 13.19 -6.78 -4.06
CA ASP A 488 12.93 -5.49 -3.42
C ASP A 488 11.53 -4.93 -3.77
N SER A 489 10.94 -5.36 -4.89
CA SER A 489 9.55 -5.06 -5.25
C SER A 489 8.55 -5.79 -4.36
N VAL A 490 8.82 -7.06 -4.04
CA VAL A 490 8.02 -7.85 -3.07
C VAL A 490 8.04 -7.17 -1.71
N VAL A 491 9.23 -6.80 -1.20
CA VAL A 491 9.38 -6.09 0.08
C VAL A 491 8.70 -4.72 0.06
N ALA A 492 8.81 -3.96 -1.04
CA ALA A 492 8.20 -2.64 -1.16
C ALA A 492 6.66 -2.67 -1.23
N SER A 493 6.06 -3.83 -1.53
CA SER A 493 4.61 -4.06 -1.53
C SER A 493 4.09 -4.79 -0.28
N GLY A 494 4.92 -5.02 0.74
CA GLY A 494 4.50 -5.65 2.00
C GLY A 494 4.87 -7.13 2.15
N GLY A 495 5.44 -7.75 1.13
CA GLY A 495 5.82 -9.16 1.15
C GLY A 495 7.15 -9.46 1.86
N PRO A 496 7.57 -10.74 1.89
CA PRO A 496 8.70 -11.19 2.68
C PRO A 496 10.06 -10.72 2.14
N GLU A 497 10.98 -10.42 3.04
CA GLU A 497 12.38 -10.27 2.70
C GLU A 497 13.05 -11.64 2.56
N TYR A 498 13.84 -11.83 1.51
CA TYR A 498 14.63 -13.05 1.31
C TYR A 498 15.99 -12.76 0.67
N LYS A 499 16.96 -13.64 0.92
CA LYS A 499 18.29 -13.51 0.33
C LYS A 499 18.29 -14.04 -1.10
N VAL A 500 18.91 -13.30 -2.01
CA VAL A 500 19.06 -13.68 -3.43
C VAL A 500 20.49 -14.14 -3.66
N PRO A 501 20.73 -15.38 -4.13
CA PRO A 501 22.06 -15.77 -4.59
C PRO A 501 22.41 -15.03 -5.88
N LEU A 502 23.60 -14.43 -5.93
CA LEU A 502 24.08 -13.54 -6.98
C LEU A 502 25.28 -14.13 -7.69
N GLY A 503 25.63 -13.61 -8.87
CA GLY A 503 26.72 -14.09 -9.70
C GLY A 503 26.27 -14.54 -11.09
N ARG A 504 25.00 -14.25 -11.47
CA ARG A 504 24.48 -14.48 -12.81
C ARG A 504 25.22 -13.62 -13.81
N ARG A 505 25.23 -14.08 -15.04
CA ARG A 505 25.72 -13.33 -16.18
C ARG A 505 24.61 -13.16 -17.21
N ASP A 506 24.78 -12.19 -18.08
CA ASP A 506 23.78 -11.79 -19.06
C ASP A 506 23.99 -12.56 -20.37
N SER A 507 22.91 -12.99 -21.01
CA SER A 507 22.95 -13.53 -22.36
C SER A 507 23.41 -12.49 -23.38
N ALA A 508 24.05 -12.95 -24.45
CA ALA A 508 24.31 -12.17 -25.65
C ALA A 508 23.19 -12.33 -26.69
N GLU A 509 22.23 -13.22 -26.44
CA GLU A 509 21.16 -13.58 -27.37
C GLU A 509 19.81 -13.47 -26.67
N PHE A 510 18.75 -13.34 -27.45
CA PHE A 510 17.37 -13.38 -26.99
C PHE A 510 16.66 -14.62 -27.56
N ALA A 511 15.67 -15.14 -26.85
CA ALA A 511 14.91 -16.29 -27.28
C ALA A 511 14.04 -16.00 -28.51
N SER A 512 13.75 -17.04 -29.29
CA SER A 512 12.78 -16.93 -30.38
C SER A 512 11.36 -16.75 -29.86
N GLN A 513 10.48 -16.21 -30.70
CA GLN A 513 9.03 -16.13 -30.36
C GLN A 513 8.44 -17.49 -29.98
N GLN A 514 8.89 -18.57 -30.63
CA GLN A 514 8.45 -19.92 -30.33
C GLN A 514 8.91 -20.39 -28.96
N ASP A 515 10.12 -20.06 -28.54
CA ASP A 515 10.64 -20.37 -27.20
C ASP A 515 9.85 -19.63 -26.13
N VAL A 516 9.54 -18.35 -26.37
CA VAL A 516 8.69 -17.55 -25.46
C VAL A 516 7.31 -18.15 -25.29
N LEU A 517 6.66 -18.57 -26.40
CA LEU A 517 5.32 -19.17 -26.38
C LEU A 517 5.32 -20.56 -25.70
N SER A 518 6.43 -21.30 -25.76
CA SER A 518 6.55 -22.62 -25.14
C SER A 518 7.03 -22.55 -23.69
N GLY A 519 7.75 -21.50 -23.30
CA GLY A 519 8.29 -21.29 -21.96
C GLY A 519 7.28 -20.69 -20.98
N LEU A 520 6.44 -19.76 -21.47
CA LEU A 520 5.48 -19.06 -20.62
C LEU A 520 4.11 -19.72 -20.64
N PRO A 521 3.61 -20.24 -19.50
CA PRO A 521 2.29 -20.85 -19.43
C PRO A 521 1.19 -19.79 -19.63
N PRO A 522 0.15 -20.09 -20.45
CA PRO A 522 -0.95 -19.16 -20.68
C PRO A 522 -1.89 -19.08 -19.47
N PRO A 523 -2.60 -17.96 -19.27
CA PRO A 523 -3.54 -17.77 -18.16
C PRO A 523 -4.75 -18.71 -18.21
N THR A 524 -4.93 -19.43 -19.31
CA THR A 524 -5.98 -20.42 -19.52
C THR A 524 -5.53 -21.86 -19.24
N ALA A 525 -4.27 -22.08 -18.87
CA ALA A 525 -3.73 -23.41 -18.63
C ALA A 525 -4.36 -24.08 -17.39
N ALA A 526 -4.65 -25.38 -17.50
CA ALA A 526 -5.07 -26.20 -16.37
C ALA A 526 -3.86 -26.68 -15.55
N VAL A 527 -4.06 -26.98 -14.27
CA VAL A 527 -2.99 -27.38 -13.33
C VAL A 527 -2.11 -28.54 -13.83
N PRO A 528 -2.61 -29.63 -14.44
CA PRO A 528 -1.73 -30.67 -14.95
C PRO A 528 -0.71 -30.18 -15.97
N ALA A 529 -1.13 -29.29 -16.90
CA ALA A 529 -0.22 -28.71 -17.88
C ALA A 529 0.79 -27.74 -17.25
N LEU A 530 0.39 -27.02 -16.20
CA LEU A 530 1.29 -26.17 -15.42
C LEU A 530 2.35 -26.99 -14.69
N LEU A 531 1.95 -28.10 -14.05
CA LEU A 531 2.87 -29.02 -13.35
C LEU A 531 3.87 -29.65 -14.32
N ASP A 532 3.42 -30.06 -15.50
CA ASP A 532 4.30 -30.61 -16.56
C ASP A 532 5.31 -29.57 -17.05
N ALA A 533 4.89 -28.31 -17.19
CA ALA A 533 5.80 -27.23 -17.59
C ALA A 533 6.84 -26.93 -16.50
N LEU A 534 6.41 -26.83 -15.23
CA LEU A 534 7.29 -26.54 -14.10
C LEU A 534 8.27 -27.69 -13.80
N ALA A 535 7.85 -28.94 -13.98
CA ALA A 535 8.72 -30.10 -13.79
C ALA A 535 9.95 -30.07 -14.73
N LYS A 536 9.82 -29.56 -15.94
CA LYS A 536 10.95 -29.39 -16.91
C LYS A 536 12.03 -28.46 -16.36
N ILE A 537 11.65 -27.47 -15.54
CA ILE A 537 12.55 -26.50 -14.90
C ILE A 537 12.77 -26.79 -13.41
N LYS A 538 12.45 -28.04 -12.97
CA LYS A 538 12.69 -28.56 -11.61
C LYS A 538 11.95 -27.83 -10.50
N LEU A 539 10.78 -27.30 -10.80
CA LEU A 539 9.83 -26.74 -9.84
C LEU A 539 8.68 -27.74 -9.61
N ASP A 540 8.14 -27.79 -8.39
CA ASP A 540 7.09 -28.73 -8.00
C ASP A 540 5.72 -28.03 -7.79
N ALA A 541 4.71 -28.78 -7.34
CA ALA A 541 3.37 -28.27 -7.09
C ALA A 541 3.35 -27.16 -6.01
N THR A 542 4.25 -27.27 -5.02
CA THR A 542 4.33 -26.26 -3.97
C THR A 542 4.94 -24.96 -4.50
N ASP A 543 5.93 -25.09 -5.39
CA ASP A 543 6.52 -23.93 -6.09
C ASP A 543 5.50 -23.30 -7.04
N LEU A 544 4.70 -24.10 -7.77
CA LEU A 544 3.62 -23.60 -8.63
C LEU A 544 2.66 -22.72 -7.84
N VAL A 545 2.10 -23.25 -6.74
CA VAL A 545 1.12 -22.51 -5.94
C VAL A 545 1.77 -21.27 -5.31
N ALA A 546 2.98 -21.38 -4.76
CA ALA A 546 3.67 -20.26 -4.14
C ALA A 546 3.98 -19.13 -5.13
N LEU A 547 4.53 -19.45 -6.31
CA LEU A 547 4.87 -18.45 -7.33
C LEU A 547 3.62 -17.79 -7.93
N SER A 548 2.50 -18.53 -8.07
CA SER A 548 1.21 -17.97 -8.49
C SER A 548 0.71 -16.91 -7.51
N GLY A 549 1.12 -16.96 -6.23
CA GLY A 549 0.87 -15.92 -5.25
C GLY A 549 1.42 -14.53 -5.62
N GLY A 550 2.33 -14.45 -6.59
CA GLY A 550 2.72 -13.17 -7.19
C GLY A 550 1.55 -12.40 -7.82
N HIS A 551 0.43 -13.07 -8.12
CA HIS A 551 -0.81 -12.44 -8.58
C HIS A 551 -1.56 -11.69 -7.46
N THR A 552 -1.10 -11.70 -6.22
CA THR A 552 -1.64 -10.83 -5.16
C THR A 552 -1.43 -9.34 -5.50
N VAL A 553 -0.51 -9.00 -6.42
CA VAL A 553 -0.30 -7.65 -6.93
C VAL A 553 -0.42 -7.57 -8.45
N GLY A 554 -0.79 -6.41 -8.97
CA GLY A 554 -0.80 -6.12 -10.40
C GLY A 554 -2.17 -6.12 -11.05
N LEU A 555 -2.17 -5.88 -12.36
CA LEU A 555 -3.37 -5.70 -13.18
C LEU A 555 -3.38 -6.69 -14.34
N ALA A 556 -4.54 -7.29 -14.61
CA ALA A 556 -4.80 -8.12 -15.78
C ALA A 556 -5.64 -7.38 -16.84
N HIS A 557 -5.35 -7.60 -18.11
CA HIS A 557 -6.23 -7.19 -19.21
C HIS A 557 -7.47 -8.06 -19.27
N CYS A 558 -8.61 -7.49 -19.65
CA CYS A 558 -9.88 -8.22 -19.82
C CYS A 558 -9.72 -9.43 -20.76
N SER A 559 -8.94 -9.29 -21.82
CA SER A 559 -8.65 -10.35 -22.79
C SER A 559 -8.01 -11.62 -22.18
N SER A 560 -7.35 -11.49 -21.02
CA SER A 560 -6.69 -12.64 -20.35
C SER A 560 -7.67 -13.60 -19.66
N PHE A 561 -8.90 -13.16 -19.38
CA PHE A 561 -9.91 -13.95 -18.66
C PHE A 561 -11.33 -13.81 -19.22
N GLU A 562 -11.53 -13.09 -20.32
CA GLU A 562 -12.86 -12.86 -20.93
C GLU A 562 -13.58 -14.17 -21.29
N GLY A 563 -12.85 -15.23 -21.62
CA GLY A 563 -13.43 -16.56 -21.87
C GLY A 563 -14.14 -17.16 -20.64
N ARG A 564 -13.83 -16.68 -19.42
CA ARG A 564 -14.53 -17.05 -18.18
C ARG A 564 -15.81 -16.24 -17.95
N LEU A 565 -15.99 -15.13 -18.69
CA LEU A 565 -17.17 -14.27 -18.60
C LEU A 565 -18.14 -14.49 -19.77
N PHE A 566 -17.63 -14.80 -20.98
CA PHE A 566 -18.39 -14.83 -22.22
C PHE A 566 -18.12 -16.10 -23.03
N PRO A 567 -19.11 -16.62 -23.80
CA PRO A 567 -20.51 -16.14 -23.87
C PRO A 567 -21.32 -16.47 -22.61
N ARG A 568 -20.82 -17.40 -21.77
CA ARG A 568 -21.44 -17.79 -20.50
C ARG A 568 -20.41 -17.67 -19.37
N ARG A 569 -20.90 -17.35 -18.16
CA ARG A 569 -20.05 -17.35 -16.97
C ARG A 569 -19.51 -18.76 -16.71
N ASP A 570 -18.20 -18.82 -16.43
CA ASP A 570 -17.55 -20.03 -15.92
C ASP A 570 -18.24 -20.48 -14.61
N PRO A 571 -18.75 -21.74 -14.51
CA PRO A 571 -19.36 -22.24 -13.29
C PRO A 571 -18.42 -22.23 -12.06
N ALA A 572 -17.11 -22.32 -12.28
CA ALA A 572 -16.10 -22.24 -11.22
C ALA A 572 -15.91 -20.82 -10.67
N MET A 573 -16.39 -19.78 -11.37
CA MET A 573 -16.28 -18.39 -10.91
C MET A 573 -17.51 -17.98 -10.09
N ASN A 574 -17.30 -17.30 -8.97
CA ASN A 574 -18.35 -16.72 -8.13
C ASN A 574 -19.23 -15.76 -8.95
N ALA A 575 -20.57 -15.87 -8.80
CA ALA A 575 -21.51 -15.11 -9.61
C ALA A 575 -21.43 -13.60 -9.36
N THR A 576 -21.27 -13.18 -8.11
CA THR A 576 -21.15 -11.76 -7.73
C THR A 576 -19.84 -11.19 -8.27
N PHE A 577 -18.76 -11.94 -8.17
CA PHE A 577 -17.46 -11.57 -8.74
C PHE A 577 -17.54 -11.40 -10.26
N ALA A 578 -18.12 -12.36 -10.98
CA ALA A 578 -18.34 -12.24 -12.42
C ALA A 578 -19.18 -11.00 -12.79
N GLY A 579 -20.20 -10.66 -11.98
CA GLY A 579 -20.99 -9.44 -12.14
C GLY A 579 -20.14 -8.16 -11.97
N ARG A 580 -19.20 -8.14 -11.01
CA ARG A 580 -18.24 -7.03 -10.86
C ARG A 580 -17.31 -6.93 -12.08
N LEU A 581 -16.74 -8.04 -12.51
CA LEU A 581 -15.84 -8.07 -13.68
C LEU A 581 -16.52 -7.60 -14.96
N ARG A 582 -17.78 -7.95 -15.19
CA ARG A 582 -18.54 -7.49 -16.36
C ARG A 582 -18.80 -5.98 -16.39
N ARG A 583 -18.71 -5.27 -15.25
CA ARG A 583 -18.77 -3.80 -15.26
C ARG A 583 -17.48 -3.19 -15.83
N THR A 584 -16.35 -3.80 -15.57
CA THR A 584 -15.06 -3.37 -16.13
C THR A 584 -14.84 -3.93 -17.54
N CYS A 585 -15.23 -5.18 -17.78
CA CYS A 585 -15.10 -5.92 -19.04
C CYS A 585 -16.49 -6.28 -19.57
N PRO A 586 -17.25 -5.33 -20.15
CA PRO A 586 -18.67 -5.53 -20.51
C PRO A 586 -18.89 -6.46 -21.70
N ALA A 587 -17.88 -6.66 -22.55
CA ALA A 587 -17.92 -7.54 -23.72
C ALA A 587 -16.55 -8.16 -23.98
N ALA A 588 -16.52 -9.26 -24.74
CA ALA A 588 -15.27 -9.81 -25.26
C ALA A 588 -14.56 -8.77 -26.16
N GLY A 589 -13.22 -8.76 -26.10
CA GLY A 589 -12.39 -7.76 -26.79
C GLY A 589 -12.34 -6.39 -26.11
N THR A 590 -12.84 -6.26 -24.87
CA THR A 590 -12.69 -5.01 -24.09
C THR A 590 -11.24 -4.77 -23.74
N ASP A 591 -10.68 -3.64 -24.16
CA ASP A 591 -9.31 -3.22 -23.78
C ASP A 591 -9.34 -2.39 -22.46
N ARG A 592 -9.57 -3.08 -21.35
CA ARG A 592 -9.52 -2.53 -20.00
C ARG A 592 -8.73 -3.47 -19.09
N ARG A 593 -8.40 -2.97 -17.91
CA ARG A 593 -7.65 -3.72 -16.89
C ARG A 593 -8.44 -3.79 -15.59
N THR A 594 -8.20 -4.86 -14.83
CA THR A 594 -8.72 -5.07 -13.47
C THR A 594 -7.59 -5.56 -12.56
N PRO A 595 -7.64 -5.30 -11.25
CA PRO A 595 -6.70 -5.92 -10.31
C PRO A 595 -6.75 -7.45 -10.37
N ASN A 596 -5.58 -8.09 -10.23
CA ASN A 596 -5.50 -9.54 -10.10
C ASN A 596 -6.10 -9.98 -8.76
N ASP A 597 -5.72 -9.29 -7.68
CA ASP A 597 -6.31 -9.44 -6.36
C ASP A 597 -7.39 -8.37 -6.16
N VAL A 598 -8.61 -8.83 -5.89
CA VAL A 598 -9.76 -7.92 -5.72
C VAL A 598 -9.91 -7.40 -4.30
N ARG A 599 -9.17 -7.97 -3.34
CA ARG A 599 -9.20 -7.60 -1.92
C ARG A 599 -8.09 -6.60 -1.60
N THR A 600 -6.85 -6.95 -1.93
CA THR A 600 -5.64 -6.19 -1.61
C THR A 600 -4.78 -5.91 -2.85
N PRO A 601 -5.27 -5.17 -3.87
CA PRO A 601 -4.67 -5.11 -5.21
C PRO A 601 -3.23 -4.58 -5.27
N ASN A 602 -2.76 -3.93 -4.22
CA ASN A 602 -1.42 -3.31 -4.16
C ASN A 602 -0.58 -3.80 -2.97
N VAL A 603 -1.09 -4.79 -2.21
CA VAL A 603 -0.39 -5.37 -1.06
C VAL A 603 0.05 -6.79 -1.42
N PHE A 604 1.30 -7.11 -1.13
CA PHE A 604 1.81 -8.46 -1.30
C PHE A 604 1.49 -9.27 -0.04
N ASP A 605 0.39 -10.03 -0.08
CA ASP A 605 -0.15 -10.81 1.05
C ASP A 605 -0.75 -12.14 0.57
N ASN A 606 -1.45 -12.85 1.44
CA ASN A 606 -2.06 -14.13 1.12
C ASN A 606 -3.52 -14.03 0.61
N MET A 607 -4.06 -12.83 0.41
CA MET A 607 -5.46 -12.63 0.01
C MET A 607 -5.77 -13.22 -1.38
N TYR A 608 -4.76 -13.32 -2.25
CA TYR A 608 -4.88 -14.08 -3.49
C TYR A 608 -5.44 -15.50 -3.25
N TYR A 609 -4.93 -16.24 -2.26
CA TYR A 609 -5.41 -17.61 -1.95
C TYR A 609 -6.81 -17.59 -1.33
N VAL A 610 -7.11 -16.58 -0.51
CA VAL A 610 -8.47 -16.36 0.01
C VAL A 610 -9.46 -16.14 -1.14
N ASN A 611 -9.06 -15.39 -2.19
CA ASN A 611 -9.86 -15.21 -3.39
C ASN A 611 -10.10 -16.56 -4.12
N LEU A 612 -9.08 -17.42 -4.24
CA LEU A 612 -9.24 -18.75 -4.87
C LEU A 612 -10.25 -19.62 -4.11
N VAL A 613 -10.16 -19.65 -2.78
CA VAL A 613 -11.10 -20.38 -1.91
C VAL A 613 -12.53 -19.87 -2.10
N ASN A 614 -12.71 -18.56 -2.26
CA ASN A 614 -14.01 -17.92 -2.50
C ASN A 614 -14.47 -17.98 -3.97
N ARG A 615 -13.75 -18.68 -4.84
CA ARG A 615 -14.02 -18.78 -6.28
C ARG A 615 -13.98 -17.41 -6.99
N GLU A 616 -13.07 -16.56 -6.52
CA GLU A 616 -12.80 -15.21 -7.05
C GLU A 616 -11.43 -15.13 -7.74
N GLY A 617 -10.80 -16.27 -8.06
CA GLY A 617 -9.61 -16.34 -8.90
C GLY A 617 -9.89 -15.78 -10.29
N LEU A 618 -9.01 -14.91 -10.79
CA LEU A 618 -9.23 -14.17 -12.03
C LEU A 618 -9.00 -15.04 -13.27
N PHE A 619 -7.84 -15.69 -13.36
CA PHE A 619 -7.49 -16.55 -14.49
C PHE A 619 -8.03 -17.98 -14.30
N THR A 620 -8.11 -18.73 -15.39
CA THR A 620 -8.41 -20.17 -15.31
C THR A 620 -7.28 -20.86 -14.54
N SER A 621 -6.03 -20.53 -14.86
CA SER A 621 -4.84 -21.08 -14.19
C SER A 621 -4.82 -20.77 -12.67
N ASP A 622 -5.39 -19.66 -12.22
CA ASP A 622 -5.52 -19.34 -10.81
C ASP A 622 -6.58 -20.23 -10.13
N GLN A 623 -7.80 -20.19 -10.65
CA GLN A 623 -8.92 -20.88 -10.01
C GLN A 623 -8.76 -22.39 -10.02
N ASP A 624 -8.07 -22.94 -11.02
CA ASP A 624 -7.81 -24.36 -11.14
C ASP A 624 -6.89 -24.89 -10.05
N LEU A 625 -6.00 -24.03 -9.46
CA LEU A 625 -5.19 -24.39 -8.30
C LEU A 625 -6.01 -24.83 -7.08
N PHE A 626 -7.21 -24.26 -6.91
CA PHE A 626 -8.12 -24.66 -5.84
C PHE A 626 -9.03 -25.83 -6.23
N ALA A 627 -9.19 -26.10 -7.52
CA ALA A 627 -9.98 -27.22 -8.02
C ALA A 627 -9.21 -28.54 -8.09
N ASP A 628 -7.90 -28.49 -8.38
CA ASP A 628 -7.04 -29.64 -8.54
C ASP A 628 -6.62 -30.28 -7.20
N ALA A 629 -6.65 -31.59 -7.11
CA ALA A 629 -6.37 -32.33 -5.87
C ALA A 629 -4.92 -32.22 -5.37
N ALA A 630 -3.95 -31.99 -6.26
CA ALA A 630 -2.54 -31.88 -5.88
C ALA A 630 -2.21 -30.48 -5.31
N THR A 631 -2.89 -29.44 -5.77
CA THR A 631 -2.60 -28.06 -5.40
C THR A 631 -3.56 -27.49 -4.34
N LYS A 632 -4.81 -27.96 -4.29
CA LYS A 632 -5.83 -27.50 -3.35
C LYS A 632 -5.38 -27.46 -1.88
N PRO A 633 -4.75 -28.50 -1.30
CA PRO A 633 -4.31 -28.47 0.10
C PRO A 633 -3.26 -27.38 0.36
N ILE A 634 -2.45 -27.02 -0.66
CA ILE A 634 -1.43 -25.98 -0.56
C ILE A 634 -2.10 -24.61 -0.60
N VAL A 635 -3.10 -24.40 -1.47
CA VAL A 635 -3.92 -23.20 -1.52
C VAL A 635 -4.62 -22.96 -0.19
N GLU A 636 -5.28 -23.98 0.37
CA GLU A 636 -5.97 -23.90 1.68
C GLU A 636 -5.00 -23.55 2.81
N LYS A 637 -3.80 -24.14 2.79
CA LYS A 637 -2.75 -23.83 3.77
C LYS A 637 -2.32 -22.36 3.68
N PHE A 638 -2.05 -21.86 2.48
CA PHE A 638 -1.58 -20.48 2.28
C PHE A 638 -2.69 -19.46 2.52
N ALA A 639 -3.95 -19.79 2.23
CA ALA A 639 -5.08 -18.95 2.58
C ALA A 639 -5.25 -18.77 4.11
N ALA A 640 -4.91 -19.80 4.88
CA ALA A 640 -5.03 -19.79 6.35
C ALA A 640 -3.77 -19.29 7.08
N ASP A 641 -2.60 -19.30 6.43
CA ASP A 641 -1.29 -19.00 7.05
C ASP A 641 -0.42 -18.22 6.06
N GLU A 642 -0.46 -16.89 6.18
CA GLU A 642 0.34 -15.97 5.38
C GLU A 642 1.85 -16.22 5.57
N LYS A 643 2.27 -16.52 6.81
CA LYS A 643 3.66 -16.83 7.07
C LYS A 643 4.13 -18.08 6.32
N ALA A 644 3.30 -19.11 6.26
CA ALA A 644 3.62 -20.31 5.47
C ALA A 644 3.69 -20.01 3.97
N PHE A 645 2.86 -19.10 3.46
CA PHE A 645 2.97 -18.59 2.09
C PHE A 645 4.29 -17.84 1.91
N PHE A 646 4.60 -16.86 2.75
CA PHE A 646 5.80 -16.05 2.64
C PHE A 646 7.10 -16.88 2.71
N ASP A 647 7.17 -17.82 3.65
CA ASP A 647 8.31 -18.73 3.77
C ASP A 647 8.50 -19.56 2.48
N GLN A 648 7.42 -20.09 1.91
CA GLN A 648 7.50 -20.88 0.69
C GLN A 648 7.74 -20.04 -0.55
N PHE A 649 7.14 -18.86 -0.65
CA PHE A 649 7.37 -17.91 -1.74
C PHE A 649 8.86 -17.53 -1.83
N ALA A 650 9.48 -17.22 -0.71
CA ALA A 650 10.91 -16.93 -0.65
C ALA A 650 11.76 -18.12 -1.16
N VAL A 651 11.44 -19.35 -0.77
CA VAL A 651 12.12 -20.57 -1.26
C VAL A 651 11.92 -20.72 -2.76
N SER A 652 10.69 -20.58 -3.25
CA SER A 652 10.33 -20.77 -4.66
C SER A 652 10.96 -19.70 -5.56
N MET A 653 11.02 -18.43 -5.10
CA MET A 653 11.71 -17.34 -5.80
C MET A 653 13.22 -17.58 -5.89
N VAL A 654 13.85 -18.12 -4.85
CA VAL A 654 15.27 -18.52 -4.90
C VAL A 654 15.48 -19.69 -5.86
N LYS A 655 14.58 -20.69 -5.91
CA LYS A 655 14.65 -21.77 -6.90
C LYS A 655 14.48 -21.22 -8.32
N MET A 656 13.45 -20.41 -8.56
CA MET A 656 13.17 -19.80 -9.86
C MET A 656 14.37 -18.99 -10.36
N GLY A 657 14.92 -18.14 -9.49
CA GLY A 657 16.06 -17.28 -9.84
C GLY A 657 17.37 -18.05 -10.14
N GLN A 658 17.37 -19.37 -10.09
CA GLN A 658 18.52 -20.22 -10.41
C GLN A 658 18.31 -21.10 -11.67
N ILE A 659 17.20 -20.90 -12.37
CA ILE A 659 16.90 -21.69 -13.58
C ILE A 659 17.90 -21.34 -14.69
N SER A 660 18.65 -22.32 -15.18
CA SER A 660 19.54 -22.25 -16.33
C SER A 660 20.45 -21.00 -16.38
N VAL A 661 20.95 -20.58 -15.21
CA VAL A 661 21.77 -19.37 -15.08
C VAL A 661 23.12 -19.50 -15.77
N LEU A 662 23.55 -18.43 -16.42
CA LEU A 662 24.93 -18.28 -16.91
C LEU A 662 25.84 -17.83 -15.76
N THR A 663 27.00 -18.47 -15.60
CA THR A 663 27.96 -18.13 -14.53
C THR A 663 29.41 -18.21 -15.01
N GLY A 664 30.37 -17.73 -14.22
CA GLY A 664 31.81 -17.83 -14.50
C GLY A 664 32.21 -17.12 -15.79
N SER A 665 32.62 -17.85 -16.82
CA SER A 665 33.02 -17.32 -18.14
C SER A 665 31.90 -17.30 -19.17
N GLN A 666 30.70 -17.84 -18.84
CA GLN A 666 29.57 -17.84 -19.77
C GLN A 666 28.96 -16.44 -19.88
N GLY A 667 28.34 -16.14 -21.03
CA GLY A 667 27.65 -14.86 -21.25
C GLY A 667 28.56 -13.63 -21.01
N GLN A 668 27.94 -12.51 -20.68
CA GLN A 668 28.63 -11.23 -20.51
C GLN A 668 28.08 -10.49 -19.26
N VAL A 669 28.64 -9.33 -18.91
CA VAL A 669 28.03 -8.32 -18.05
C VAL A 669 27.78 -7.09 -18.91
N ARG A 670 26.53 -6.81 -19.24
CA ARG A 670 26.16 -5.75 -20.18
C ARG A 670 26.32 -4.37 -19.55
N ARG A 671 26.82 -3.42 -20.34
CA ARG A 671 26.88 -2.00 -19.97
C ARG A 671 25.52 -1.33 -20.05
N ASN A 672 24.74 -1.72 -21.05
CA ASN A 672 23.32 -1.33 -21.20
C ASN A 672 22.50 -2.61 -21.21
N CYS A 673 21.52 -2.71 -20.33
CA CYS A 673 20.73 -3.92 -20.21
C CYS A 673 19.85 -4.21 -21.43
N SER A 674 19.60 -3.21 -22.27
CA SER A 674 18.84 -3.35 -23.52
C SER A 674 19.70 -3.70 -24.74
N ALA A 675 21.02 -3.75 -24.60
CA ALA A 675 21.92 -3.95 -25.76
C ALA A 675 23.10 -4.88 -25.42
N ARG A 676 23.56 -5.62 -26.42
CA ARG A 676 24.80 -6.40 -26.36
C ARG A 676 26.01 -5.48 -26.18
N ASN A 677 27.06 -5.97 -25.53
CA ASN A 677 28.32 -5.24 -25.52
C ASN A 677 28.95 -5.21 -26.96
N PRO A 678 29.61 -4.09 -27.35
CA PRO A 678 30.34 -4.05 -28.64
C PRO A 678 31.36 -5.17 -28.73
N GLY A 679 31.41 -5.85 -29.89
CA GLY A 679 32.37 -6.93 -30.18
C GLY A 679 31.93 -8.34 -29.71
N THR A 680 30.78 -8.51 -29.07
CA THR A 680 30.16 -9.82 -28.89
C THR A 680 29.33 -10.16 -30.11
N VAL A 681 29.76 -11.14 -30.85
CA VAL A 681 29.06 -11.68 -32.04
C VAL A 681 28.15 -12.79 -31.55
N ALA A 682 26.84 -12.75 -31.86
CA ALA A 682 25.95 -13.88 -31.60
C ALA A 682 26.33 -15.06 -32.51
N ALA A 683 26.12 -16.29 -32.06
CA ALA A 683 26.44 -17.49 -32.87
C ALA A 683 25.72 -17.48 -34.24
N GLY A 684 24.55 -16.82 -34.34
CA GLY A 684 23.82 -16.63 -35.60
C GLY A 684 24.29 -15.49 -36.51
N ASP A 685 25.17 -14.60 -36.01
CA ASP A 685 25.70 -13.44 -36.77
C ASP A 685 27.05 -13.75 -37.44
N LEU A 686 27.62 -14.94 -37.21
CA LEU A 686 28.83 -15.37 -37.88
C LEU A 686 28.54 -15.72 -39.34
N PRO A 687 29.29 -15.15 -40.33
CA PRO A 687 29.16 -15.62 -41.69
C PRO A 687 29.45 -17.11 -41.76
N TRP A 688 28.69 -17.85 -42.55
CA TRP A 688 28.84 -19.30 -42.76
C TRP A 688 30.30 -19.74 -43.04
N SER A 689 31.13 -18.88 -43.58
CA SER A 689 32.56 -19.10 -43.81
C SER A 689 33.41 -19.26 -42.53
N VAL A 690 32.93 -18.87 -41.37
CA VAL A 690 33.67 -18.97 -40.11
C VAL A 690 33.24 -20.24 -39.32
N LEU A 691 32.04 -20.75 -39.55
CA LEU A 691 31.56 -22.01 -38.97
C LEU A 691 32.23 -23.25 -39.58
N GLU A 692 32.61 -23.20 -40.89
CA GLU A 692 33.31 -24.30 -41.54
C GLU A 692 34.77 -24.48 -41.06
N VAL A 693 35.40 -23.41 -40.49
CA VAL A 693 36.77 -23.50 -39.99
C VAL A 693 36.87 -24.10 -38.60
N ALA A 694 35.79 -24.05 -37.81
CA ALA A 694 35.78 -24.61 -36.44
C ALA A 694 35.66 -26.14 -36.41
N ASP A 695 35.01 -26.74 -37.43
CA ASP A 695 34.88 -28.22 -37.56
C ASP A 695 36.14 -28.91 -38.12
N SER A 696 37.12 -28.17 -38.65
CA SER A 696 38.33 -28.70 -39.18
C SER A 696 39.52 -28.83 -38.20
N PHE A 697 39.30 -28.51 -36.90
CA PHE A 697 40.32 -28.62 -35.85
C PHE A 697 39.97 -29.59 -34.72
N VAL A 698 39.15 -30.63 -34.97
CA VAL A 698 39.01 -31.75 -34.06
C VAL A 698 39.69 -32.98 -34.67
N PHE A 699 40.94 -33.13 -34.36
CA PHE A 699 41.70 -34.41 -34.36
C PHE A 699 42.30 -34.57 -32.98
#